data_74ed9b2815ebadab86de3415916d0599
#
_entry.id   74ed9b2815ebadab86de3415916d0599
#
_cell.length_a   1.000
_cell.length_b   1.000
_cell.length_c   1.000
_cell.angle_alpha   90.00
_cell.angle_beta   90.00
_cell.angle_gamma   90.00
#
_symmetry.space_group_name_H-M   'P 1'
#
loop_
_entity.id
_entity.type
_entity.pdbx_description
1 polymer ?
#
loop_
_entity_poly.entity_id
_entity_poly.type
_entity_poly.pdbx_seq_one_letter_code
_entity_poly.pdbx_strand_id
1 'polypeptide(L)'
;LGIKVLYITPLRALNRDLLERLQWWCNNLDIKLAVRHGDTETRERTRQARSPPDILITTPETLQAILPGWIMRQHLRGIRWVIIDEVHEMADSKRGSQLSLALERLRLIVGRDFQIIGLSATIGTPEKVAKFLVGNDREVEIVRVPVARHMKLKVMFPQPTSIDNELASRLYTHPEVAARLRIIRELIEKHQSILLFTNTRAISEVLASRFKVWDVDFPVSIHHGSLAKTSRIAAERGLKDGALKGLVCTSSLELGIDVGRIDLVVQYMSPRQVTRLIQRVGRSGHRIGRIAKGVIITMDSDDTLEAMVIARRALKEELEPVIVPHKPYDALAHQIAGLILKKRRLYFYEIYDIFRKAYPYADLTIEDIEKVLRYMHERFPRLAWVSFEDMVALKPRRTKALFEYYFGNLSMIPDEKQYLVVDETSDSPVGILDEAFMAEYGKPGTKFIIRGSPWKIIHVYGEKVYVKPVDDPTGAIPSWIGEEIPVPFEVAREVGWIRSVVEEKMKQGKKPEEIALELAHEYPADKEDILRSLNETIEQISRKQPVPTDKRITVEDWEDFVIIHAHFGSLTNRALAQLIGHVLSEQTGYTVAVQHDPYRIFVQTMGITTSKEIIELLNKLAGMPEITIRETLTRATVKTGLFKRRLIHVARRFGAIKKWVDFSSVSLKSLVKSFEGTAIYDEALKETFTKDLDVKHLIQILRELKEGKIELLKLENEGKGSPIARIGIERVSMKTDLIPPERMRLILIESAKARLLNEVRAITCVDCWNYVEMVRIKDLPDNPKCPRCGSNALGILEEEEESLLSIMEKKGEKLTKSEKKLMDK
;
A
#
# COMPACT_ATOMS: atom_id res chain seq x y z
N LEU A 1 -14.26 -38.08 11.70
CA LEU A 1 -12.82 -37.98 11.87
C LEU A 1 -12.24 -37.07 10.78
N GLY A 2 -11.58 -35.99 11.16
CA GLY A 2 -11.02 -35.00 10.26
C GLY A 2 -11.24 -33.56 10.76
N ILE A 3 -10.77 -32.58 9.97
CA ILE A 3 -10.92 -31.16 10.28
C ILE A 3 -12.40 -30.77 10.17
N LYS A 4 -12.96 -30.17 11.24
CA LYS A 4 -14.36 -29.71 11.30
C LYS A 4 -14.48 -28.23 11.00
N VAL A 5 -13.54 -27.42 11.49
CA VAL A 5 -13.48 -25.97 11.32
C VAL A 5 -12.19 -25.59 10.59
N LEU A 6 -12.35 -24.85 9.49
CA LEU A 6 -11.23 -24.21 8.78
C LEU A 6 -11.29 -22.72 9.05
N TYR A 7 -10.27 -22.19 9.74
CA TYR A 7 -10.16 -20.75 10.04
C TYR A 7 -9.08 -20.13 9.16
N ILE A 8 -9.46 -19.23 8.27
CA ILE A 8 -8.59 -18.61 7.27
C ILE A 8 -8.35 -17.15 7.64
N THR A 9 -7.08 -16.76 7.79
CA THR A 9 -6.68 -15.36 8.03
C THR A 9 -5.77 -14.85 6.93
N PRO A 10 -5.76 -13.52 6.66
CA PRO A 10 -4.93 -12.95 5.59
C PRO A 10 -3.43 -12.95 5.94
N LEU A 11 -3.06 -12.91 7.21
CA LEU A 11 -1.67 -12.74 7.66
C LEU A 11 -1.23 -13.83 8.63
N ARG A 12 0.03 -14.28 8.51
CA ARG A 12 0.66 -15.24 9.42
C ARG A 12 0.76 -14.76 10.87
N ALA A 13 0.90 -13.44 11.08
CA ALA A 13 0.95 -12.85 12.41
C ALA A 13 -0.38 -13.06 13.15
N LEU A 14 -1.51 -12.85 12.47
CA LEU A 14 -2.85 -13.09 13.03
C LEU A 14 -3.06 -14.56 13.44
N ASN A 15 -2.47 -15.51 12.71
CA ASN A 15 -2.59 -16.93 13.04
C ASN A 15 -2.00 -17.26 14.42
N ARG A 16 -0.90 -16.61 14.79
CA ARG A 16 -0.25 -16.83 16.10
C ARG A 16 -1.04 -16.23 17.24
N ASP A 17 -1.46 -14.98 17.07
CA ASP A 17 -2.29 -14.29 18.05
C ASP A 17 -3.61 -15.04 18.29
N LEU A 18 -4.25 -15.50 17.23
CA LEU A 18 -5.48 -16.29 17.31
C LEU A 18 -5.26 -17.65 17.99
N LEU A 19 -4.11 -18.31 17.74
CA LEU A 19 -3.74 -19.55 18.41
C LEU A 19 -3.67 -19.34 19.93
N GLU A 20 -2.97 -18.32 20.40
CA GLU A 20 -2.84 -18.00 21.82
C GLU A 20 -4.20 -17.76 22.48
N ARG A 21 -5.07 -16.96 21.82
CA ARG A 21 -6.42 -16.66 22.34
C ARG A 21 -7.33 -17.89 22.39
N LEU A 22 -7.30 -18.76 21.40
CA LEU A 22 -8.17 -19.93 21.32
C LEU A 22 -7.65 -21.13 22.11
N GLN A 23 -6.34 -21.21 22.39
CA GLN A 23 -5.71 -22.37 23.04
C GLN A 23 -6.34 -22.70 24.40
N TRP A 24 -6.64 -21.66 25.21
CA TRP A 24 -7.28 -21.88 26.52
C TRP A 24 -8.67 -22.50 26.39
N TRP A 25 -9.49 -21.98 25.46
CA TRP A 25 -10.83 -22.54 25.21
C TRP A 25 -10.78 -23.97 24.68
N CYS A 26 -9.90 -24.20 23.72
CA CYS A 26 -9.75 -25.53 23.10
C CYS A 26 -9.28 -26.57 24.09
N ASN A 27 -8.35 -26.23 24.97
CA ASN A 27 -7.86 -27.14 26.02
C ASN A 27 -8.98 -27.51 27.04
N ASN A 28 -9.83 -26.52 27.41
CA ASN A 28 -10.92 -26.78 28.34
C ASN A 28 -12.09 -27.56 27.72
N LEU A 29 -12.24 -27.54 26.41
CA LEU A 29 -13.31 -28.22 25.67
C LEU A 29 -12.85 -29.50 24.97
N ASP A 30 -11.62 -29.94 25.20
CA ASP A 30 -11.00 -31.12 24.54
C ASP A 30 -11.05 -31.05 23.00
N ILE A 31 -10.83 -29.82 22.45
CA ILE A 31 -10.80 -29.58 21.02
C ILE A 31 -9.35 -29.48 20.55
N LYS A 32 -8.98 -30.26 19.54
CA LYS A 32 -7.64 -30.19 18.95
C LYS A 32 -7.50 -29.00 18.01
N LEU A 33 -6.65 -28.03 18.40
CA LEU A 33 -6.34 -26.83 17.64
C LEU A 33 -4.94 -26.93 17.04
N ALA A 34 -4.78 -26.52 15.77
CA ALA A 34 -3.47 -26.41 15.14
C ALA A 34 -3.41 -25.27 14.15
N VAL A 35 -2.20 -24.74 13.94
CA VAL A 35 -1.89 -23.74 12.93
C VAL A 35 -1.05 -24.35 11.81
N ARG A 36 -1.39 -24.02 10.56
CA ARG A 36 -0.61 -24.39 9.38
C ARG A 36 -0.45 -23.23 8.42
N HIS A 37 0.78 -22.79 8.21
CA HIS A 37 1.17 -21.76 7.25
C HIS A 37 2.53 -22.07 6.62
N GLY A 38 3.04 -21.19 5.77
CA GLY A 38 4.30 -21.41 5.05
C GLY A 38 5.50 -21.73 5.95
N ASP A 39 5.55 -21.16 7.16
CA ASP A 39 6.66 -21.33 8.11
C ASP A 39 6.46 -22.51 9.09
N THR A 40 5.36 -23.25 9.00
CA THR A 40 5.12 -24.42 9.85
C THR A 40 6.15 -25.52 9.53
N GLU A 41 6.81 -26.03 10.57
CA GLU A 41 7.86 -27.04 10.45
C GLU A 41 7.37 -28.34 9.80
N THR A 42 8.25 -29.03 9.09
CA THR A 42 7.92 -30.28 8.38
C THR A 42 7.44 -31.36 9.36
N ARG A 43 8.04 -31.44 10.56
CA ARG A 43 7.63 -32.40 11.64
C ARG A 43 6.17 -32.14 12.04
N GLU A 44 5.80 -30.92 12.28
CA GLU A 44 4.44 -30.53 12.64
C GLU A 44 3.45 -30.79 11.50
N ARG A 45 3.82 -30.49 10.27
CA ARG A 45 3.00 -30.82 9.08
C ARG A 45 2.73 -32.31 8.96
N THR A 46 3.73 -33.14 9.28
CA THR A 46 3.61 -34.61 9.26
C THR A 46 2.70 -35.09 10.40
N ARG A 47 2.80 -34.48 11.59
CA ARG A 47 1.93 -34.79 12.74
C ARG A 47 0.47 -34.48 12.40
N GLN A 48 0.19 -33.32 11.85
CA GLN A 48 -1.16 -32.89 11.43
C GLN A 48 -1.75 -33.80 10.34
N ALA A 49 -0.91 -34.35 9.46
CA ALA A 49 -1.35 -35.28 8.43
C ALA A 49 -1.74 -36.66 9.02
N ARG A 50 -1.07 -37.12 10.09
CA ARG A 50 -1.37 -38.38 10.76
C ARG A 50 -2.52 -38.27 11.77
N SER A 51 -2.55 -37.18 12.53
CA SER A 51 -3.56 -36.87 13.54
C SER A 51 -4.09 -35.45 13.27
N PRO A 52 -5.17 -35.29 12.45
CA PRO A 52 -5.71 -33.99 12.08
C PRO A 52 -6.30 -33.29 13.29
N PRO A 53 -6.19 -31.94 13.35
CA PRO A 53 -6.88 -31.13 14.33
C PRO A 53 -8.40 -31.05 14.03
N ASP A 54 -9.19 -30.72 15.04
CA ASP A 54 -10.60 -30.37 14.86
C ASP A 54 -10.74 -28.98 14.25
N ILE A 55 -9.90 -28.01 14.69
CA ILE A 55 -9.82 -26.65 14.16
C ILE A 55 -8.43 -26.44 13.53
N LEU A 56 -8.40 -26.09 12.26
CA LEU A 56 -7.19 -25.74 11.54
C LEU A 56 -7.20 -24.24 11.20
N ILE A 57 -6.27 -23.46 11.80
CA ILE A 57 -6.01 -22.07 11.45
C ILE A 57 -4.98 -22.06 10.32
N THR A 58 -5.27 -21.29 9.24
CA THR A 58 -4.43 -21.31 8.04
C THR A 58 -4.50 -19.99 7.26
N THR A 59 -3.72 -19.91 6.15
CA THR A 59 -3.78 -18.81 5.19
C THR A 59 -4.36 -19.29 3.86
N PRO A 60 -4.85 -18.36 2.98
CA PRO A 60 -5.34 -18.72 1.65
C PRO A 60 -4.34 -19.55 0.84
N GLU A 61 -3.06 -19.20 0.89
CA GLU A 61 -1.98 -19.89 0.15
C GLU A 61 -1.78 -21.31 0.63
N THR A 62 -1.88 -21.52 1.93
CA THR A 62 -1.74 -22.88 2.52
C THR A 62 -2.93 -23.76 2.17
N LEU A 63 -4.14 -23.18 2.09
CA LEU A 63 -5.30 -23.91 1.57
C LEU A 63 -5.04 -24.38 0.13
N GLN A 64 -4.49 -23.52 -0.75
CA GLN A 64 -4.11 -23.91 -2.11
C GLN A 64 -3.15 -25.11 -2.11
N ALA A 65 -2.17 -25.11 -1.21
CA ALA A 65 -1.19 -26.20 -1.10
C ALA A 65 -1.82 -27.53 -0.60
N ILE A 66 -2.85 -27.47 0.24
CA ILE A 66 -3.53 -28.63 0.82
C ILE A 66 -4.50 -29.27 -0.16
N LEU A 67 -5.24 -28.49 -0.94
CA LEU A 67 -6.31 -28.95 -1.84
C LEU A 67 -5.90 -30.08 -2.81
N PRO A 68 -4.71 -30.06 -3.47
CA PRO A 68 -4.25 -31.16 -4.30
C PRO A 68 -3.58 -32.29 -3.53
N GLY A 69 -3.31 -32.13 -2.22
CA GLY A 69 -2.65 -33.13 -1.37
C GLY A 69 -3.46 -34.41 -1.23
N TRP A 70 -2.79 -35.55 -1.04
CA TRP A 70 -3.50 -36.82 -0.88
C TRP A 70 -4.08 -36.99 0.52
N ILE A 71 -3.25 -36.87 1.57
CA ILE A 71 -3.63 -37.17 2.96
C ILE A 71 -4.48 -36.03 3.53
N MET A 72 -3.99 -34.79 3.48
CA MET A 72 -4.70 -33.65 4.07
C MET A 72 -6.06 -33.41 3.43
N ARG A 73 -6.19 -33.67 2.12
CA ARG A 73 -7.46 -33.55 1.40
C ARG A 73 -8.55 -34.49 1.98
N GLN A 74 -8.20 -35.67 2.46
CA GLN A 74 -9.18 -36.59 3.09
C GLN A 74 -9.71 -35.99 4.39
N HIS A 75 -8.86 -35.30 5.15
CA HIS A 75 -9.26 -34.63 6.39
C HIS A 75 -10.18 -33.45 6.16
N LEU A 76 -10.10 -32.77 4.97
CA LEU A 76 -10.99 -31.68 4.60
C LEU A 76 -12.44 -32.14 4.37
N ARG A 77 -12.71 -33.40 4.13
CA ARG A 77 -14.09 -33.94 3.97
C ARG A 77 -14.96 -33.76 5.21
N GLY A 78 -14.35 -33.62 6.38
CA GLY A 78 -15.03 -33.39 7.65
C GLY A 78 -15.52 -31.98 7.89
N ILE A 79 -15.13 -31.01 7.05
CA ILE A 79 -15.43 -29.59 7.25
C ILE A 79 -16.93 -29.34 7.29
N ARG A 80 -17.36 -28.61 8.31
CA ARG A 80 -18.72 -28.10 8.51
C ARG A 80 -18.78 -26.58 8.51
N TRP A 81 -17.69 -25.93 8.96
CA TRP A 81 -17.59 -24.48 9.10
C TRP A 81 -16.28 -23.98 8.50
N VAL A 82 -16.38 -22.90 7.75
CA VAL A 82 -15.24 -22.13 7.25
C VAL A 82 -15.37 -20.70 7.76
N ILE A 83 -14.40 -20.26 8.56
CA ILE A 83 -14.34 -18.91 9.07
C ILE A 83 -13.29 -18.17 8.25
N ILE A 84 -13.64 -17.00 7.71
CA ILE A 84 -12.73 -16.13 6.95
C ILE A 84 -12.64 -14.80 7.68
N ASP A 85 -11.48 -14.52 8.21
CA ASP A 85 -11.20 -13.31 8.97
C ASP A 85 -10.67 -12.21 8.07
N GLU A 86 -10.92 -10.95 8.45
CA GLU A 86 -10.53 -9.74 7.69
C GLU A 86 -10.91 -9.84 6.21
N VAL A 87 -12.16 -10.22 5.94
CA VAL A 87 -12.67 -10.48 4.56
C VAL A 87 -12.43 -9.31 3.62
N HIS A 88 -12.48 -8.09 4.13
CA HIS A 88 -12.25 -6.87 3.35
C HIS A 88 -10.86 -6.83 2.70
N GLU A 89 -9.84 -7.43 3.33
CA GLU A 89 -8.48 -7.55 2.78
C GLU A 89 -8.39 -8.58 1.64
N MET A 90 -9.40 -9.40 1.49
CA MET A 90 -9.48 -10.42 0.44
C MET A 90 -10.31 -9.95 -0.74
N ALA A 91 -11.45 -9.32 -0.48
CA ALA A 91 -12.51 -9.08 -1.48
C ALA A 91 -12.06 -8.21 -2.66
N ASP A 92 -11.15 -7.25 -2.46
CA ASP A 92 -10.64 -6.34 -3.50
C ASP A 92 -9.36 -6.85 -4.20
N SER A 93 -8.93 -8.07 -3.91
CA SER A 93 -7.65 -8.62 -4.35
C SER A 93 -7.79 -9.89 -5.21
N LYS A 94 -6.81 -10.14 -6.08
CA LYS A 94 -6.72 -11.42 -6.81
C LYS A 94 -6.47 -12.62 -5.89
N ARG A 95 -5.85 -12.38 -4.76
CA ARG A 95 -5.67 -13.37 -3.69
C ARG A 95 -7.02 -13.86 -3.17
N GLY A 96 -7.96 -12.92 -2.98
CA GLY A 96 -9.33 -13.25 -2.62
C GLY A 96 -10.09 -13.95 -3.74
N SER A 97 -9.93 -13.52 -4.99
CA SER A 97 -10.54 -14.22 -6.14
C SER A 97 -10.04 -15.65 -6.25
N GLN A 98 -8.75 -15.90 -5.99
CA GLN A 98 -8.17 -17.25 -5.90
C GLN A 98 -8.79 -18.05 -4.75
N LEU A 99 -9.00 -17.43 -3.58
CA LEU A 99 -9.67 -18.05 -2.43
C LEU A 99 -11.12 -18.41 -2.76
N SER A 100 -11.86 -17.51 -3.40
CA SER A 100 -13.25 -17.75 -3.80
C SER A 100 -13.39 -19.01 -4.70
N LEU A 101 -12.50 -19.15 -5.69
CA LEU A 101 -12.43 -20.37 -6.52
C LEU A 101 -11.98 -21.61 -5.73
N ALA A 102 -11.07 -21.44 -4.78
CA ALA A 102 -10.62 -22.55 -3.91
C ALA A 102 -11.74 -23.06 -3.00
N LEU A 103 -12.64 -22.18 -2.56
CA LEU A 103 -13.83 -22.58 -1.78
C LEU A 103 -14.78 -23.44 -2.61
N GLU A 104 -14.97 -23.17 -3.89
CA GLU A 104 -15.75 -24.04 -4.78
C GLU A 104 -15.06 -25.40 -4.96
N ARG A 105 -13.74 -25.44 -5.10
CA ARG A 105 -12.97 -26.71 -5.09
C ARG A 105 -13.08 -27.45 -3.76
N LEU A 106 -13.10 -26.74 -2.65
CA LEU A 106 -13.30 -27.34 -1.32
C LEU A 106 -14.67 -27.98 -1.21
N ARG A 107 -15.75 -27.35 -1.74
CA ARG A 107 -17.10 -27.94 -1.78
C ARG A 107 -17.14 -29.26 -2.55
N LEU A 108 -16.40 -29.35 -3.66
CA LEU A 108 -16.27 -30.62 -4.39
C LEU A 108 -15.60 -31.73 -3.57
N ILE A 109 -14.66 -31.37 -2.69
CA ILE A 109 -13.95 -32.31 -1.82
C ILE A 109 -14.84 -32.76 -0.65
N VAL A 110 -15.55 -31.83 -0.04
CA VAL A 110 -16.47 -32.06 1.07
C VAL A 110 -17.69 -32.85 0.59
N GLY A 111 -18.14 -32.64 -0.66
CA GLY A 111 -19.31 -33.29 -1.26
C GLY A 111 -20.65 -32.77 -0.77
N ARG A 112 -20.64 -31.67 -0.03
CA ARG A 112 -21.83 -30.96 0.50
C ARG A 112 -21.49 -29.50 0.75
N ASP A 113 -22.47 -28.64 0.96
CA ASP A 113 -22.26 -27.29 1.43
C ASP A 113 -21.83 -27.27 2.91
N PHE A 114 -21.10 -26.26 3.27
CA PHE A 114 -20.66 -25.91 4.62
C PHE A 114 -21.00 -24.46 4.91
N GLN A 115 -21.19 -24.14 6.18
CA GLN A 115 -21.44 -22.77 6.59
C GLN A 115 -20.18 -21.93 6.45
N ILE A 116 -20.30 -20.73 5.88
CA ILE A 116 -19.22 -19.72 5.83
C ILE A 116 -19.55 -18.60 6.80
N ILE A 117 -18.59 -18.22 7.62
CA ILE A 117 -18.66 -17.11 8.56
C ILE A 117 -17.58 -16.11 8.15
N GLY A 118 -17.98 -14.93 7.71
CA GLY A 118 -17.06 -13.83 7.37
C GLY A 118 -16.96 -12.81 8.50
N LEU A 119 -15.74 -12.49 8.91
CA LEU A 119 -15.45 -11.41 9.86
C LEU A 119 -14.79 -10.26 9.12
N SER A 120 -15.27 -9.05 9.32
CA SER A 120 -14.77 -7.87 8.61
C SER A 120 -14.84 -6.63 9.50
N ALA A 121 -13.92 -5.69 9.25
CA ALA A 121 -14.10 -4.31 9.67
C ALA A 121 -15.28 -3.67 8.90
N THR A 122 -15.61 -2.42 9.22
CA THR A 122 -16.62 -1.64 8.48
C THR A 122 -16.21 -1.49 6.99
N ILE A 123 -17.12 -1.76 6.09
CA ILE A 123 -16.90 -1.76 4.63
C ILE A 123 -18.04 -1.05 3.89
N GLY A 124 -17.71 -0.41 2.75
CA GLY A 124 -18.66 0.40 1.99
C GLY A 124 -19.74 -0.38 1.23
N THR A 125 -19.51 -1.66 0.89
CA THR A 125 -20.45 -2.48 0.12
C THR A 125 -20.54 -3.89 0.70
N PRO A 126 -21.11 -4.07 1.90
CA PRO A 126 -21.15 -5.37 2.60
C PRO A 126 -21.90 -6.44 1.81
N GLU A 127 -22.90 -6.08 1.01
CA GLU A 127 -23.66 -7.01 0.18
C GLU A 127 -22.78 -7.69 -0.89
N LYS A 128 -21.88 -6.92 -1.52
CA LYS A 128 -20.91 -7.46 -2.49
C LYS A 128 -19.89 -8.39 -1.83
N VAL A 129 -19.40 -8.01 -0.64
CA VAL A 129 -18.44 -8.81 0.12
C VAL A 129 -19.08 -10.09 0.64
N ALA A 130 -20.34 -10.02 1.05
CA ALA A 130 -21.11 -11.20 1.45
C ALA A 130 -21.28 -12.20 0.28
N LYS A 131 -21.65 -11.72 -0.91
CA LYS A 131 -21.71 -12.55 -2.12
C LYS A 131 -20.34 -13.09 -2.54
N PHE A 132 -19.31 -12.27 -2.41
CA PHE A 132 -17.92 -12.73 -2.64
C PHE A 132 -17.56 -13.96 -1.78
N LEU A 133 -18.00 -14.00 -0.53
CA LEU A 133 -17.77 -15.12 0.38
C LEU A 133 -18.50 -16.39 0.00
N VAL A 134 -19.80 -16.28 -0.22
CA VAL A 134 -20.66 -17.47 -0.36
C VAL A 134 -20.82 -17.91 -1.81
N GLY A 135 -20.63 -17.00 -2.78
CA GLY A 135 -20.89 -17.23 -4.20
C GLY A 135 -22.25 -16.68 -4.63
N ASN A 136 -22.62 -16.94 -5.90
CA ASN A 136 -23.79 -16.29 -6.53
C ASN A 136 -25.15 -16.86 -6.10
N ASP A 137 -25.24 -18.17 -5.95
CA ASP A 137 -26.48 -18.93 -5.79
C ASP A 137 -26.78 -19.29 -4.33
N ARG A 138 -26.14 -18.61 -3.35
CA ARG A 138 -26.30 -18.92 -1.93
C ARG A 138 -26.79 -17.72 -1.15
N GLU A 139 -27.64 -18.00 -0.17
CA GLU A 139 -28.13 -16.99 0.77
C GLU A 139 -27.05 -16.63 1.79
N VAL A 140 -27.04 -15.38 2.22
CA VAL A 140 -26.11 -14.85 3.22
C VAL A 140 -26.82 -13.83 4.08
N GLU A 141 -26.64 -13.95 5.38
CA GLU A 141 -27.11 -12.98 6.37
C GLU A 141 -25.99 -12.02 6.74
N ILE A 142 -26.28 -10.72 6.75
CA ILE A 142 -25.32 -9.67 7.10
C ILE A 142 -25.70 -9.12 8.46
N VAL A 143 -24.83 -9.41 9.47
CA VAL A 143 -24.98 -8.87 10.81
C VAL A 143 -24.14 -7.60 10.91
N ARG A 144 -24.79 -6.46 11.08
CA ARG A 144 -24.12 -5.15 11.26
C ARG A 144 -24.08 -4.80 12.74
N VAL A 145 -22.85 -4.68 13.27
CA VAL A 145 -22.65 -4.17 14.61
C VAL A 145 -22.20 -2.70 14.50
N PRO A 146 -22.97 -1.73 15.01
CA PRO A 146 -22.65 -0.31 14.85
C PRO A 146 -21.48 0.07 15.76
N VAL A 147 -20.25 -0.17 15.31
CA VAL A 147 -19.00 0.10 16.06
C VAL A 147 -18.50 1.52 15.84
N ALA A 148 -18.76 2.12 14.68
CA ALA A 148 -18.27 3.46 14.32
C ALA A 148 -18.98 4.60 15.06
N ARG A 149 -20.05 4.33 15.81
CA ARG A 149 -20.82 5.35 16.55
C ARG A 149 -20.03 6.04 17.68
N HIS A 150 -18.81 5.58 17.98
CA HIS A 150 -18.00 6.11 19.08
C HIS A 150 -16.58 6.50 18.64
N MET A 151 -16.49 7.21 17.50
CA MET A 151 -15.23 7.74 17.02
C MET A 151 -15.18 9.25 17.22
N LYS A 152 -14.07 9.76 17.77
CA LYS A 152 -13.78 11.19 17.90
C LYS A 152 -12.56 11.51 17.04
N LEU A 153 -12.78 12.33 16.02
CA LEU A 153 -11.75 12.76 15.07
C LEU A 153 -11.50 14.26 15.19
N LYS A 154 -10.26 14.66 14.98
CA LYS A 154 -9.86 16.07 14.86
C LYS A 154 -8.83 16.22 13.77
N VAL A 155 -9.04 17.15 12.85
CA VAL A 155 -8.05 17.56 11.85
C VAL A 155 -7.38 18.83 12.36
N MET A 156 -6.05 18.89 12.28
CA MET A 156 -5.23 20.01 12.72
C MET A 156 -4.29 20.43 11.60
N PHE A 157 -4.21 21.73 11.37
CA PHE A 157 -3.29 22.33 10.40
C PHE A 157 -2.31 23.26 11.16
N PRO A 158 -1.20 22.70 11.75
CA PRO A 158 -0.30 23.45 12.60
C PRO A 158 0.37 24.61 11.85
N GLN A 159 0.44 25.77 12.53
CA GLN A 159 1.17 26.93 12.04
C GLN A 159 2.47 27.11 12.84
N PRO A 160 3.56 27.51 12.16
CA PRO A 160 4.82 27.79 12.83
C PRO A 160 4.70 29.01 13.76
N THR A 161 5.35 28.89 14.90
CA THR A 161 5.53 29.96 15.89
C THR A 161 7.00 30.36 15.96
N SER A 162 7.35 31.36 16.74
CA SER A 162 8.75 31.74 16.95
C SER A 162 9.62 30.58 17.47
N ILE A 163 9.06 29.72 18.31
CA ILE A 163 9.74 28.51 18.85
C ILE A 163 10.04 27.53 17.71
N ASP A 164 9.16 27.42 16.74
CA ASP A 164 9.34 26.50 15.62
C ASP A 164 10.44 26.94 14.64
N ASN A 165 10.74 28.24 14.55
CA ASN A 165 11.86 28.76 13.78
C ASN A 165 13.23 28.31 14.37
N GLU A 166 13.36 28.34 15.69
CA GLU A 166 14.55 27.87 16.38
C GLU A 166 14.68 26.35 16.27
N LEU A 167 13.58 25.62 16.49
CA LEU A 167 13.52 24.17 16.35
C LEU A 167 13.83 23.71 14.92
N ALA A 168 13.35 24.42 13.91
CA ALA A 168 13.61 24.16 12.51
C ALA A 168 15.10 24.25 12.19
N SER A 169 15.79 25.28 12.71
CA SER A 169 17.23 25.43 12.54
C SER A 169 18.01 24.27 13.21
N ARG A 170 17.59 23.84 14.39
CA ARG A 170 18.19 22.73 15.14
C ARG A 170 17.98 21.38 14.44
N LEU A 171 16.81 21.16 13.81
CA LEU A 171 16.44 19.92 13.15
C LEU A 171 16.75 19.93 11.64
N TYR A 172 17.39 21.00 11.14
CA TYR A 172 17.69 21.17 9.72
C TYR A 172 16.47 21.01 8.82
N THR A 173 15.34 21.60 9.22
CA THR A 173 14.06 21.50 8.51
C THR A 173 13.40 22.87 8.35
N HIS A 174 12.18 22.90 7.78
CA HIS A 174 11.37 24.11 7.66
C HIS A 174 10.51 24.34 8.93
N PRO A 175 10.17 25.59 9.25
CA PRO A 175 9.35 25.94 10.42
C PRO A 175 8.00 25.21 10.44
N GLU A 176 7.37 25.00 9.30
CA GLU A 176 6.09 24.27 9.17
C GLU A 176 6.24 22.81 9.58
N VAL A 177 7.36 22.17 9.22
CA VAL A 177 7.67 20.79 9.65
C VAL A 177 7.95 20.74 11.14
N ALA A 178 8.70 21.73 11.67
CA ALA A 178 9.00 21.83 13.10
C ALA A 178 7.71 22.00 13.92
N ALA A 179 6.76 22.82 13.46
CA ALA A 179 5.45 23.00 14.11
C ALA A 179 4.68 21.67 14.19
N ARG A 180 4.65 20.89 13.10
CA ARG A 180 4.01 19.56 13.10
C ARG A 180 4.69 18.59 14.07
N LEU A 181 6.02 18.55 14.07
CA LEU A 181 6.79 17.71 15.01
C LEU A 181 6.54 18.09 16.47
N ARG A 182 6.48 19.40 16.77
CA ARG A 182 6.17 19.89 18.12
C ARG A 182 4.80 19.43 18.60
N ILE A 183 3.75 19.62 17.79
CA ILE A 183 2.40 19.17 18.11
C ILE A 183 2.34 17.65 18.33
N ILE A 184 3.00 16.87 17.47
CA ILE A 184 3.05 15.41 17.64
C ILE A 184 3.77 15.02 18.92
N ARG A 185 4.90 15.69 19.23
CA ARG A 185 5.64 15.48 20.50
C ARG A 185 4.75 15.76 21.71
N GLU A 186 4.05 16.88 21.73
CA GLU A 186 3.11 17.24 22.81
C GLU A 186 2.01 16.19 22.99
N LEU A 187 1.49 15.64 21.88
CA LEU A 187 0.49 14.56 21.94
C LEU A 187 1.08 13.28 22.54
N ILE A 188 2.32 12.90 22.16
CA ILE A 188 3.00 11.72 22.70
C ILE A 188 3.29 11.88 24.19
N GLU A 189 3.72 13.06 24.62
CA GLU A 189 4.01 13.34 26.03
C GLU A 189 2.75 13.29 26.92
N LYS A 190 1.60 13.73 26.39
CA LYS A 190 0.30 13.75 27.09
C LYS A 190 -0.39 12.39 27.19
N HIS A 191 0.01 11.38 26.43
CA HIS A 191 -0.62 10.07 26.38
C HIS A 191 0.36 8.97 26.79
N GLN A 192 -0.16 7.81 27.18
CA GLN A 192 0.69 6.67 27.57
C GLN A 192 1.10 5.83 26.36
N SER A 193 0.23 5.76 25.33
CA SER A 193 0.48 4.95 24.15
C SER A 193 -0.16 5.56 22.90
N ILE A 194 0.67 5.82 21.88
CA ILE A 194 0.24 6.41 20.61
C ILE A 194 0.72 5.55 19.44
N LEU A 195 -0.16 5.33 18.46
CA LEU A 195 0.25 4.93 17.11
C LEU A 195 0.29 6.16 16.21
N LEU A 196 1.44 6.45 15.62
CA LEU A 196 1.63 7.52 14.64
C LEU A 196 1.71 6.90 13.24
N PHE A 197 0.60 6.94 12.52
CA PHE A 197 0.52 6.41 11.17
C PHE A 197 1.04 7.38 10.12
N THR A 198 1.77 6.85 9.15
CA THR A 198 2.18 7.53 7.92
C THR A 198 1.76 6.71 6.70
N ASN A 199 1.73 7.35 5.53
CA ASN A 199 1.31 6.67 4.31
C ASN A 199 2.43 5.86 3.66
N THR A 200 3.71 6.26 3.84
CA THR A 200 4.86 5.60 3.24
C THR A 200 5.95 5.28 4.26
N ARG A 201 6.78 4.27 3.95
CA ARG A 201 7.91 3.88 4.79
C ARG A 201 8.93 5.01 4.91
N ALA A 202 9.21 5.72 3.80
CA ALA A 202 10.14 6.83 3.78
C ALA A 202 9.75 7.93 4.78
N ILE A 203 8.47 8.30 4.83
CA ILE A 203 7.98 9.29 5.80
C ILE A 203 8.09 8.77 7.23
N SER A 204 7.81 7.48 7.48
CA SER A 204 7.96 6.87 8.81
C SER A 204 9.40 6.97 9.31
N GLU A 205 10.36 6.63 8.46
CA GLU A 205 11.79 6.68 8.78
C GLU A 205 12.27 8.10 9.07
N VAL A 206 11.84 9.07 8.24
CA VAL A 206 12.17 10.49 8.42
C VAL A 206 11.61 11.02 9.73
N LEU A 207 10.36 10.74 10.04
CA LEU A 207 9.73 11.20 11.30
C LEU A 207 10.40 10.61 12.53
N ALA A 208 10.59 9.29 12.55
CA ALA A 208 11.25 8.61 13.67
C ALA A 208 12.69 9.13 13.88
N SER A 209 13.42 9.33 12.78
CA SER A 209 14.76 9.91 12.78
C SER A 209 14.78 11.33 13.37
N ARG A 210 13.87 12.21 12.95
CA ARG A 210 13.80 13.59 13.46
C ARG A 210 13.52 13.66 14.97
N PHE A 211 12.65 12.78 15.48
CA PHE A 211 12.44 12.69 16.93
C PHE A 211 13.71 12.27 17.68
N LYS A 212 14.48 11.33 17.11
CA LYS A 212 15.74 10.87 17.71
C LYS A 212 16.87 11.91 17.61
N VAL A 213 16.92 12.70 16.55
CA VAL A 213 17.83 13.86 16.44
C VAL A 213 17.45 14.94 17.42
N TRP A 214 16.16 15.18 17.66
CA TRP A 214 15.68 16.15 18.64
C TRP A 214 16.01 15.72 20.07
N ASP A 215 15.73 14.45 20.37
CA ASP A 215 15.92 13.88 21.71
C ASP A 215 16.15 12.37 21.55
N VAL A 216 17.36 11.95 21.81
CA VAL A 216 17.80 10.55 21.65
C VAL A 216 17.03 9.59 22.56
N ASP A 217 16.58 10.08 23.71
CA ASP A 217 15.85 9.31 24.71
C ASP A 217 14.33 9.33 24.50
N PHE A 218 13.86 10.13 23.55
CA PHE A 218 12.43 10.23 23.32
C PHE A 218 11.81 8.84 23.05
N PRO A 219 10.78 8.43 23.83
CA PRO A 219 10.29 7.05 23.86
C PRO A 219 9.44 6.71 22.63
N VAL A 220 10.04 6.84 21.43
CA VAL A 220 9.42 6.56 20.13
C VAL A 220 10.29 5.59 19.35
N SER A 221 9.67 4.61 18.72
CA SER A 221 10.30 3.67 17.79
C SER A 221 9.55 3.63 16.45
N ILE A 222 10.03 2.78 15.54
CA ILE A 222 9.47 2.64 14.19
C ILE A 222 9.01 1.20 13.95
N HIS A 223 7.94 1.04 13.15
CA HIS A 223 7.41 -0.27 12.76
C HIS A 223 6.92 -0.27 11.31
N HIS A 224 7.60 -1.00 10.43
CA HIS A 224 7.14 -1.24 9.05
C HIS A 224 7.65 -2.56 8.51
N GLY A 225 7.04 -3.04 7.41
CA GLY A 225 7.29 -4.39 6.86
C GLY A 225 8.73 -4.70 6.44
N SER A 226 9.55 -3.68 6.14
CA SER A 226 10.96 -3.86 5.72
C SER A 226 11.94 -4.02 6.89
N LEU A 227 11.50 -3.79 8.14
CA LEU A 227 12.34 -4.01 9.30
C LEU A 227 12.51 -5.51 9.60
N ALA A 228 13.65 -5.87 10.20
CA ALA A 228 13.89 -7.21 10.71
C ALA A 228 12.77 -7.64 11.68
N LYS A 229 12.42 -8.92 11.66
CA LYS A 229 11.32 -9.47 12.50
C LYS A 229 11.58 -9.20 14.00
N THR A 230 12.82 -9.35 14.45
CA THR A 230 13.24 -9.11 15.84
C THR A 230 12.98 -7.67 16.25
N SER A 231 13.38 -6.70 15.41
CA SER A 231 13.15 -5.26 15.66
C SER A 231 11.68 -4.91 15.74
N ARG A 232 10.83 -5.50 14.89
CA ARG A 232 9.38 -5.29 14.93
C ARG A 232 8.77 -5.82 16.23
N ILE A 233 9.10 -7.05 16.62
CA ILE A 233 8.63 -7.64 17.88
C ILE A 233 9.10 -6.84 19.09
N ALA A 234 10.34 -6.37 19.09
CA ALA A 234 10.87 -5.53 20.17
C ALA A 234 10.09 -4.20 20.29
N ALA A 235 9.76 -3.54 19.16
CA ALA A 235 8.97 -2.32 19.15
C ALA A 235 7.53 -2.56 19.65
N GLU A 236 6.89 -3.66 19.21
CA GLU A 236 5.55 -4.06 19.67
C GLU A 236 5.53 -4.31 21.19
N ARG A 237 6.49 -5.08 21.72
CA ARG A 237 6.65 -5.34 23.15
C ARG A 237 6.92 -4.05 23.92
N GLY A 238 7.86 -3.20 23.45
CA GLY A 238 8.19 -1.95 24.09
C GLY A 238 6.99 -1.01 24.27
N LEU A 239 6.07 -0.98 23.27
CA LEU A 239 4.82 -0.23 23.39
C LEU A 239 3.85 -0.89 24.39
N LYS A 240 3.73 -2.23 24.35
CA LYS A 240 2.84 -3.02 25.22
C LYS A 240 3.24 -2.94 26.68
N ASP A 241 4.54 -2.96 26.96
CA ASP A 241 5.12 -2.91 28.32
C ASP A 241 5.28 -1.47 28.85
N GLY A 242 4.99 -0.45 28.03
CA GLY A 242 5.07 0.96 28.40
C GLY A 242 6.49 1.55 28.39
N ALA A 243 7.49 0.83 27.89
CA ALA A 243 8.84 1.34 27.65
C ALA A 243 8.88 2.36 26.50
N LEU A 244 7.96 2.23 25.56
CA LEU A 244 7.72 3.20 24.48
C LEU A 244 6.36 3.86 24.70
N LYS A 245 6.27 5.16 24.37
CA LYS A 245 5.01 5.91 24.33
C LYS A 245 4.47 6.10 22.93
N GLY A 246 5.31 6.01 21.91
CA GLY A 246 4.92 6.19 20.51
C GLY A 246 5.54 5.17 19.58
N LEU A 247 4.77 4.77 18.60
CA LEU A 247 5.24 3.89 17.53
C LEU A 247 4.87 4.48 16.17
N VAL A 248 5.89 4.90 15.40
CA VAL A 248 5.71 5.40 14.04
C VAL A 248 5.54 4.20 13.11
N CYS A 249 4.42 4.13 12.41
CA CYS A 249 4.08 2.95 11.62
C CYS A 249 3.42 3.27 10.28
N THR A 250 3.43 2.30 9.39
CA THR A 250 2.66 2.30 8.12
C THR A 250 1.49 1.32 8.24
N SER A 251 0.97 0.85 7.11
CA SER A 251 -0.11 -0.16 7.05
C SER A 251 0.19 -1.47 7.81
N SER A 252 1.42 -1.69 8.24
CA SER A 252 1.81 -2.91 8.98
C SER A 252 1.05 -3.12 10.30
N LEU A 253 0.51 -2.06 10.91
CA LEU A 253 -0.30 -2.10 12.12
C LEU A 253 -1.77 -1.69 11.88
N GLU A 254 -2.22 -1.55 10.64
CA GLU A 254 -3.64 -1.37 10.29
C GLU A 254 -4.46 -2.62 10.64
N LEU A 255 -3.88 -3.81 10.46
CA LEU A 255 -4.54 -5.10 10.74
C LEU A 255 -4.35 -5.53 12.20
N GLY A 256 -5.26 -6.37 12.69
CA GLY A 256 -5.53 -6.78 14.06
C GLY A 256 -4.40 -7.40 14.90
N ILE A 257 -3.15 -6.98 14.73
CA ILE A 257 -2.04 -7.37 15.61
C ILE A 257 -2.27 -6.72 16.98
N ASP A 258 -2.21 -7.50 18.06
CA ASP A 258 -2.33 -6.99 19.43
C ASP A 258 -1.04 -6.27 19.85
N VAL A 259 -1.11 -4.95 19.81
CA VAL A 259 -0.04 -4.05 20.31
C VAL A 259 -0.34 -3.47 21.70
N GLY A 260 -1.35 -4.03 22.38
CA GLY A 260 -1.80 -3.56 23.68
C GLY A 260 -2.78 -2.40 23.61
N ARG A 261 -2.87 -1.66 24.71
CA ARG A 261 -3.78 -0.50 24.82
C ARG A 261 -3.21 0.70 24.06
N ILE A 262 -3.99 1.26 23.15
CA ILE A 262 -3.69 2.51 22.46
C ILE A 262 -4.65 3.60 22.93
N ASP A 263 -4.13 4.72 23.39
CA ASP A 263 -4.91 5.84 23.91
C ASP A 263 -5.33 6.80 22.80
N LEU A 264 -4.46 6.99 21.78
CA LEU A 264 -4.69 7.89 20.67
C LEU A 264 -4.01 7.37 19.40
N VAL A 265 -4.66 7.54 18.28
CA VAL A 265 -4.04 7.39 16.95
C VAL A 265 -3.78 8.79 16.37
N VAL A 266 -2.56 9.02 15.95
CA VAL A 266 -2.17 10.22 15.20
C VAL A 266 -1.89 9.80 13.76
N GLN A 267 -2.50 10.49 12.81
CA GLN A 267 -2.26 10.32 11.39
C GLN A 267 -1.44 11.51 10.89
N TYR A 268 -0.28 11.26 10.33
CA TYR A 268 0.54 12.29 9.69
C TYR A 268 0.18 12.40 8.22
N MET A 269 -0.25 13.57 7.77
CA MET A 269 -0.88 13.87 6.49
C MET A 269 -2.25 13.18 6.33
N SER A 270 -3.00 13.56 5.30
CA SER A 270 -4.27 12.90 4.98
C SER A 270 -4.10 11.38 4.82
N PRO A 271 -4.99 10.56 5.36
CA PRO A 271 -4.94 9.10 5.19
C PRO A 271 -5.31 8.65 3.77
N ARG A 272 -5.69 9.56 2.89
CA ARG A 272 -6.08 9.39 1.50
C ARG A 272 -7.41 8.64 1.30
N GLN A 273 -7.78 7.73 2.18
CA GLN A 273 -8.99 6.91 2.09
C GLN A 273 -9.72 6.83 3.43
N VAL A 274 -11.05 6.82 3.38
CA VAL A 274 -11.94 6.74 4.56
C VAL A 274 -11.76 5.41 5.28
N THR A 275 -11.74 4.32 4.54
CA THR A 275 -11.56 2.95 5.09
C THR A 275 -10.27 2.84 5.88
N ARG A 276 -9.16 3.39 5.37
CA ARG A 276 -7.88 3.40 6.09
C ARG A 276 -7.93 4.21 7.38
N LEU A 277 -8.58 5.37 7.36
CA LEU A 277 -8.73 6.18 8.57
C LEU A 277 -9.47 5.40 9.66
N ILE A 278 -10.58 4.74 9.31
CA ILE A 278 -11.36 3.93 10.25
C ILE A 278 -10.53 2.76 10.81
N GLN A 279 -9.81 2.05 9.96
CA GLN A 279 -8.93 0.93 10.39
C GLN A 279 -7.82 1.40 11.33
N ARG A 280 -7.16 2.53 11.01
CA ARG A 280 -6.10 3.12 11.83
C ARG A 280 -6.63 3.60 13.17
N VAL A 281 -7.66 4.44 13.16
CA VAL A 281 -8.24 5.02 14.39
C VAL A 281 -8.92 3.96 15.24
N GLY A 282 -9.50 2.94 14.62
CA GLY A 282 -10.05 1.78 15.31
C GLY A 282 -9.06 1.07 16.24
N ARG A 283 -7.74 1.22 16.05
CA ARG A 283 -6.72 0.70 16.96
C ARG A 283 -6.78 1.33 18.37
N SER A 284 -7.30 2.55 18.51
CA SER A 284 -7.44 3.22 19.82
C SER A 284 -8.71 2.82 20.60
N GLY A 285 -9.65 2.09 19.99
CA GLY A 285 -10.96 1.78 20.57
C GLY A 285 -11.22 0.30 20.92
N HIS A 286 -10.20 -0.55 21.03
CA HIS A 286 -10.33 -2.02 21.10
C HIS A 286 -11.12 -2.60 22.30
N ARG A 287 -11.66 -1.81 23.20
CA ARG A 287 -12.52 -2.31 24.28
C ARG A 287 -13.97 -1.87 24.08
N ILE A 288 -14.91 -2.79 24.32
CA ILE A 288 -16.36 -2.54 24.26
C ILE A 288 -16.69 -1.31 25.15
N GLY A 289 -17.35 -0.31 24.56
CA GLY A 289 -17.78 0.90 25.25
C GLY A 289 -16.75 2.06 25.30
N ARG A 290 -15.58 1.95 24.66
CA ARG A 290 -14.60 3.05 24.54
C ARG A 290 -14.74 3.80 23.22
N ILE A 291 -14.49 5.11 23.28
CA ILE A 291 -14.46 6.01 22.12
C ILE A 291 -13.09 5.89 21.46
N ALA A 292 -13.06 5.51 20.19
CA ALA A 292 -11.85 5.56 19.37
C ALA A 292 -11.46 7.02 19.09
N LYS A 293 -10.18 7.37 19.31
CA LYS A 293 -9.69 8.74 19.19
C LYS A 293 -8.64 8.85 18.10
N GLY A 294 -8.82 9.79 17.18
CA GLY A 294 -7.89 10.06 16.10
C GLY A 294 -7.63 11.56 15.89
N VAL A 295 -6.38 11.91 15.66
CA VAL A 295 -5.95 13.25 15.27
C VAL A 295 -5.21 13.15 13.93
N ILE A 296 -5.57 13.99 12.97
CA ILE A 296 -4.90 14.08 11.66
C ILE A 296 -4.10 15.37 11.62
N ILE A 297 -2.79 15.30 11.42
CA ILE A 297 -1.87 16.44 11.31
C ILE A 297 -1.57 16.67 9.85
N THR A 298 -2.04 17.76 9.28
CA THR A 298 -1.95 18.06 7.85
C THR A 298 -0.78 18.98 7.51
N MET A 299 -0.41 19.03 6.21
CA MET A 299 0.79 19.75 5.78
C MET A 299 0.51 21.01 4.95
N ASP A 300 -0.56 21.05 4.18
CA ASP A 300 -0.97 22.18 3.33
C ASP A 300 -2.49 22.27 3.21
N SER A 301 -2.98 23.25 2.47
CA SER A 301 -4.41 23.50 2.33
C SER A 301 -5.17 22.36 1.66
N ASP A 302 -4.63 21.77 0.59
CA ASP A 302 -5.27 20.63 -0.10
C ASP A 302 -5.31 19.40 0.81
N ASP A 303 -4.21 19.09 1.51
CA ASP A 303 -4.11 17.98 2.46
C ASP A 303 -5.11 18.16 3.62
N THR A 304 -5.32 19.42 4.04
CA THR A 304 -6.28 19.74 5.12
C THR A 304 -7.72 19.55 4.66
N LEU A 305 -8.08 20.09 3.50
CA LEU A 305 -9.42 19.92 2.93
C LEU A 305 -9.74 18.45 2.68
N GLU A 306 -8.78 17.69 2.15
CA GLU A 306 -8.89 16.25 1.94
C GLU A 306 -9.11 15.49 3.26
N ALA A 307 -8.28 15.78 4.27
CA ALA A 307 -8.40 15.17 5.60
C ALA A 307 -9.74 15.49 6.27
N MET A 308 -10.24 16.71 6.13
CA MET A 308 -11.55 17.12 6.61
C MET A 308 -12.68 16.31 5.96
N VAL A 309 -12.66 16.17 4.64
CA VAL A 309 -13.63 15.36 3.88
C VAL A 309 -13.59 13.90 4.33
N ILE A 310 -12.40 13.31 4.41
CA ILE A 310 -12.23 11.92 4.82
C ILE A 310 -12.71 11.70 6.26
N ALA A 311 -12.39 12.62 7.17
CA ALA A 311 -12.81 12.52 8.57
C ALA A 311 -14.33 12.67 8.73
N ARG A 312 -14.98 13.60 8.00
CA ARG A 312 -16.45 13.72 7.96
C ARG A 312 -17.09 12.43 7.44
N ARG A 313 -16.58 11.91 6.31
CA ARG A 313 -17.09 10.68 5.71
C ARG A 313 -16.93 9.48 6.65
N ALA A 314 -15.81 9.40 7.37
CA ALA A 314 -15.58 8.35 8.37
C ALA A 314 -16.61 8.42 9.51
N LEU A 315 -16.94 9.62 10.01
CA LEU A 315 -17.96 9.81 11.04
C LEU A 315 -19.38 9.48 10.57
N LYS A 316 -19.65 9.61 9.26
CA LYS A 316 -20.94 9.28 8.62
C LYS A 316 -20.98 7.86 8.01
N GLU A 317 -19.92 7.09 8.14
CA GLU A 317 -19.77 5.74 7.54
C GLU A 317 -19.93 5.73 6.00
N GLU A 318 -19.52 6.81 5.34
CA GLU A 318 -19.53 6.94 3.87
C GLU A 318 -18.21 6.40 3.29
N LEU A 319 -18.07 5.08 3.25
CA LEU A 319 -16.82 4.41 2.83
C LEU A 319 -16.75 4.21 1.31
N GLU A 320 -15.52 3.99 0.84
CA GLU A 320 -15.25 3.59 -0.53
C GLU A 320 -15.89 2.21 -0.83
N PRO A 321 -16.46 2.03 -2.04
CA PRO A 321 -16.98 0.74 -2.45
C PRO A 321 -15.85 -0.28 -2.64
N VAL A 322 -16.06 -1.52 -2.22
CA VAL A 322 -15.12 -2.62 -2.51
C VAL A 322 -15.23 -3.00 -3.98
N ILE A 323 -14.11 -2.98 -4.69
CA ILE A 323 -14.02 -3.36 -6.11
C ILE A 323 -13.45 -4.78 -6.19
N VAL A 324 -14.37 -5.75 -6.31
CA VAL A 324 -13.98 -7.16 -6.50
C VAL A 324 -13.40 -7.35 -7.90
N PRO A 325 -12.20 -7.95 -8.06
CA PRO A 325 -11.62 -8.21 -9.38
C PRO A 325 -12.56 -9.06 -10.25
N HIS A 326 -12.78 -8.62 -11.49
CA HIS A 326 -13.68 -9.26 -12.43
C HIS A 326 -12.95 -10.31 -13.25
N LYS A 327 -13.32 -11.57 -13.12
CA LYS A 327 -12.78 -12.73 -13.87
C LYS A 327 -11.26 -12.71 -14.04
N PRO A 328 -10.44 -12.65 -12.97
CA PRO A 328 -8.98 -12.65 -13.15
C PRO A 328 -8.49 -13.98 -13.75
N TYR A 329 -7.96 -13.93 -14.97
CA TYR A 329 -7.55 -15.11 -15.74
C TYR A 329 -6.35 -15.84 -15.16
N ASP A 330 -5.44 -15.14 -14.48
CA ASP A 330 -4.31 -15.76 -13.78
C ASP A 330 -4.76 -16.62 -12.59
N ALA A 331 -5.73 -16.15 -11.80
CA ALA A 331 -6.32 -16.95 -10.73
C ALA A 331 -7.11 -18.14 -11.30
N LEU A 332 -7.85 -17.95 -12.39
CA LEU A 332 -8.57 -19.02 -13.07
C LEU A 332 -7.59 -20.10 -13.59
N ALA A 333 -6.52 -19.71 -14.26
CA ALA A 333 -5.48 -20.62 -14.76
C ALA A 333 -4.88 -21.48 -13.64
N HIS A 334 -4.56 -20.85 -12.50
CA HIS A 334 -4.03 -21.55 -11.33
C HIS A 334 -5.02 -22.58 -10.78
N GLN A 335 -6.30 -22.23 -10.69
CA GLN A 335 -7.33 -23.12 -10.17
C GLN A 335 -7.67 -24.28 -11.12
N ILE A 336 -7.66 -24.02 -12.44
CA ILE A 336 -7.78 -25.08 -13.46
C ILE A 336 -6.60 -26.03 -13.35
N ALA A 337 -5.36 -25.53 -13.21
CA ALA A 337 -4.19 -26.37 -12.98
C ALA A 337 -4.35 -27.26 -11.76
N GLY A 338 -4.90 -26.74 -10.66
CA GLY A 338 -5.21 -27.48 -9.44
C GLY A 338 -6.25 -28.60 -9.63
N LEU A 339 -7.22 -28.43 -10.53
CA LEU A 339 -8.17 -29.49 -10.89
C LEU A 339 -7.50 -30.55 -11.76
N ILE A 340 -6.71 -30.17 -12.77
CA ILE A 340 -5.98 -31.06 -13.67
C ILE A 340 -4.96 -31.92 -12.91
N LEU A 341 -4.35 -31.40 -11.84
CA LEU A 341 -3.47 -32.21 -10.98
C LEU A 341 -4.17 -33.44 -10.41
N LYS A 342 -5.49 -33.41 -10.23
CA LYS A 342 -6.31 -34.49 -9.65
C LYS A 342 -7.09 -35.29 -10.65
N LYS A 343 -7.61 -34.66 -11.70
CA LYS A 343 -8.40 -35.32 -12.74
C LYS A 343 -7.52 -35.56 -13.98
N ARG A 344 -7.59 -36.76 -14.58
CA ARG A 344 -6.89 -37.05 -15.84
C ARG A 344 -7.51 -36.27 -17.00
N ARG A 345 -8.84 -36.10 -16.95
CA ARG A 345 -9.68 -35.46 -17.97
C ARG A 345 -10.61 -34.46 -17.26
N LEU A 346 -10.74 -33.29 -17.84
CA LEU A 346 -11.56 -32.21 -17.32
C LEU A 346 -12.25 -31.50 -18.52
N TYR A 347 -13.56 -31.56 -18.59
CA TYR A 347 -14.33 -30.93 -19.64
C TYR A 347 -14.52 -29.44 -19.37
N PHE A 348 -14.66 -28.61 -20.43
CA PHE A 348 -14.86 -27.16 -20.28
C PHE A 348 -16.12 -26.83 -19.47
N TYR A 349 -17.21 -27.55 -19.72
CA TYR A 349 -18.46 -27.38 -18.95
C TYR A 349 -18.30 -27.72 -17.45
N GLU A 350 -17.42 -28.68 -17.09
CA GLU A 350 -17.15 -28.97 -15.70
C GLU A 350 -16.41 -27.80 -15.02
N ILE A 351 -15.46 -27.19 -15.72
CA ILE A 351 -14.73 -25.99 -15.26
C ILE A 351 -15.75 -24.84 -15.07
N TYR A 352 -16.59 -24.63 -16.07
CA TYR A 352 -17.63 -23.63 -16.06
C TYR A 352 -18.59 -23.81 -14.88
N ASP A 353 -19.17 -25.01 -14.69
CA ASP A 353 -20.14 -25.29 -13.63
C ASP A 353 -19.56 -25.17 -12.22
N ILE A 354 -18.27 -25.42 -12.05
CA ILE A 354 -17.58 -25.24 -10.77
C ILE A 354 -17.36 -23.77 -10.49
N PHE A 355 -16.78 -23.04 -11.42
CA PHE A 355 -16.19 -21.73 -11.13
C PHE A 355 -17.15 -20.56 -11.34
N ARG A 356 -18.19 -20.65 -12.16
CA ARG A 356 -19.23 -19.62 -12.27
C ARG A 356 -20.01 -19.39 -10.97
N LYS A 357 -19.96 -20.32 -10.03
CA LYS A 357 -20.56 -20.19 -8.71
C LYS A 357 -19.84 -19.19 -7.82
N ALA A 358 -18.56 -18.95 -8.06
CA ALA A 358 -17.78 -17.94 -7.35
C ALA A 358 -18.14 -16.54 -7.85
N TYR A 359 -18.40 -15.60 -6.95
CA TYR A 359 -18.85 -14.24 -7.27
C TYR A 359 -17.98 -13.51 -8.31
N PRO A 360 -16.61 -13.52 -8.22
CA PRO A 360 -15.78 -12.88 -9.25
C PRO A 360 -15.94 -13.44 -10.66
N TYR A 361 -16.58 -14.60 -10.80
CA TYR A 361 -16.74 -15.34 -12.07
C TYR A 361 -18.22 -15.61 -12.40
N ALA A 362 -19.13 -14.80 -11.87
CA ALA A 362 -20.59 -14.94 -12.08
C ALA A 362 -20.98 -14.97 -13.57
N ASP A 363 -20.29 -14.20 -14.38
CA ASP A 363 -20.46 -14.07 -15.83
C ASP A 363 -19.34 -14.76 -16.63
N LEU A 364 -18.70 -15.78 -16.04
CA LEU A 364 -17.71 -16.62 -16.73
C LEU A 364 -18.34 -17.25 -17.96
N THR A 365 -17.65 -17.25 -19.08
CA THR A 365 -18.09 -17.88 -20.32
C THR A 365 -17.16 -19.04 -20.72
N ILE A 366 -17.61 -19.85 -21.68
CA ILE A 366 -16.79 -20.93 -22.23
C ILE A 366 -15.60 -20.36 -23.00
N GLU A 367 -15.79 -19.22 -23.66
CA GLU A 367 -14.72 -18.50 -24.38
C GLU A 367 -13.62 -18.01 -23.43
N ASP A 368 -13.97 -17.56 -22.23
CA ASP A 368 -12.99 -17.21 -21.18
C ASP A 368 -12.14 -18.43 -20.79
N ILE A 369 -12.79 -19.57 -20.60
CA ILE A 369 -12.13 -20.85 -20.28
C ILE A 369 -11.25 -21.30 -21.42
N GLU A 370 -11.75 -21.25 -22.64
CA GLU A 370 -10.97 -21.59 -23.85
C GLU A 370 -9.71 -20.72 -23.95
N LYS A 371 -9.82 -19.43 -23.75
CA LYS A 371 -8.71 -18.49 -23.81
C LYS A 371 -7.61 -18.84 -22.80
N VAL A 372 -7.98 -19.16 -21.57
CA VAL A 372 -7.03 -19.60 -20.52
C VAL A 372 -6.41 -20.95 -20.85
N LEU A 373 -7.23 -21.92 -21.30
CA LEU A 373 -6.76 -23.26 -21.67
C LEU A 373 -5.87 -23.24 -22.91
N ARG A 374 -6.13 -22.34 -23.86
CA ARG A 374 -5.28 -22.14 -25.04
C ARG A 374 -3.87 -21.75 -24.62
N TYR A 375 -3.73 -20.78 -23.71
CA TYR A 375 -2.43 -20.44 -23.14
C TYR A 375 -1.77 -21.65 -22.43
N MET A 376 -2.52 -22.42 -21.64
CA MET A 376 -1.98 -23.58 -20.91
C MET A 376 -1.52 -24.70 -21.88
N HIS A 377 -2.12 -24.80 -23.04
CA HIS A 377 -1.79 -25.76 -24.09
C HIS A 377 -0.60 -25.34 -24.94
N GLU A 378 -0.59 -24.08 -25.39
CA GLU A 378 0.40 -23.57 -26.37
C GLU A 378 1.76 -23.27 -25.74
N ARG A 379 1.81 -22.93 -24.46
CA ARG A 379 3.09 -22.67 -23.79
C ARG A 379 4.00 -23.90 -23.73
N PHE A 380 5.32 -23.67 -23.70
CA PHE A 380 6.29 -24.75 -23.50
C PHE A 380 7.06 -24.57 -22.16
N PRO A 381 7.16 -25.62 -21.33
CA PRO A 381 6.43 -26.90 -21.37
C PRO A 381 4.93 -26.70 -21.06
N ARG A 382 4.08 -27.52 -21.68
CA ARG A 382 2.62 -27.46 -21.54
C ARG A 382 2.15 -27.68 -20.11
N LEU A 383 1.13 -26.92 -19.69
CA LEU A 383 0.42 -27.15 -18.41
C LEU A 383 -0.79 -28.07 -18.58
N ALA A 384 -1.39 -28.08 -19.76
CA ALA A 384 -2.51 -28.95 -20.13
C ALA A 384 -2.38 -29.38 -21.59
N TRP A 385 -2.87 -30.54 -21.93
CA TRP A 385 -3.17 -30.94 -23.30
C TRP A 385 -4.65 -30.68 -23.57
N VAL A 386 -5.00 -29.96 -24.62
CA VAL A 386 -6.38 -29.52 -24.85
C VAL A 386 -6.82 -29.96 -26.26
N SER A 387 -7.98 -30.64 -26.31
CA SER A 387 -8.75 -30.81 -27.55
C SER A 387 -9.86 -29.76 -27.54
N PHE A 388 -9.80 -28.81 -28.47
CA PHE A 388 -10.80 -27.75 -28.57
C PHE A 388 -12.08 -28.24 -29.25
N GLU A 389 -11.98 -29.26 -30.11
CA GLU A 389 -13.10 -29.91 -30.74
C GLU A 389 -13.94 -30.69 -29.74
N ASP A 390 -13.30 -31.44 -28.83
CA ASP A 390 -13.97 -32.26 -27.82
C ASP A 390 -14.24 -31.44 -26.53
N MET A 391 -13.82 -30.18 -26.47
CA MET A 391 -13.92 -29.29 -25.32
C MET A 391 -13.39 -29.93 -24.04
N VAL A 392 -12.20 -30.53 -24.10
CA VAL A 392 -11.59 -31.27 -22.99
C VAL A 392 -10.13 -30.91 -22.78
N ALA A 393 -9.77 -30.72 -21.49
CA ALA A 393 -8.39 -30.58 -21.05
C ALA A 393 -7.90 -31.86 -20.40
N LEU A 394 -6.69 -32.29 -20.78
CA LEU A 394 -6.06 -33.52 -20.32
C LEU A 394 -4.80 -33.19 -19.49
N LYS A 395 -4.57 -34.01 -18.47
CA LYS A 395 -3.34 -33.95 -17.69
C LYS A 395 -2.15 -34.34 -18.57
N PRO A 396 -1.08 -33.54 -18.67
CA PRO A 396 0.08 -33.88 -19.46
C PRO A 396 0.79 -35.13 -18.93
N ARG A 397 1.40 -35.92 -19.80
CA ARG A 397 2.20 -37.10 -19.39
C ARG A 397 3.36 -36.71 -18.49
N ARG A 398 4.08 -35.62 -18.81
CA ARG A 398 5.14 -35.05 -18.00
C ARG A 398 4.53 -33.96 -17.10
N THR A 399 4.28 -34.28 -15.85
CA THR A 399 3.55 -33.42 -14.90
C THR A 399 4.43 -32.42 -14.16
N LYS A 400 5.77 -32.49 -14.32
CA LYS A 400 6.71 -31.63 -13.58
C LYS A 400 6.38 -30.14 -13.72
N ALA A 401 6.20 -29.66 -14.97
CA ALA A 401 5.89 -28.25 -15.23
C ALA A 401 4.56 -27.82 -14.61
N LEU A 402 3.55 -28.69 -14.62
CA LEU A 402 2.25 -28.41 -13.99
C LEU A 402 2.38 -28.31 -12.46
N PHE A 403 3.17 -29.17 -11.83
CA PHE A 403 3.46 -29.10 -10.38
C PHE A 403 4.26 -27.84 -10.03
N GLU A 404 5.33 -27.56 -10.77
CA GLU A 404 6.15 -26.35 -10.57
C GLU A 404 5.33 -25.08 -10.73
N TYR A 405 4.46 -25.02 -11.74
CA TYR A 405 3.56 -23.89 -11.94
C TYR A 405 2.60 -23.73 -10.76
N TYR A 406 1.90 -24.79 -10.37
CA TYR A 406 0.89 -24.71 -9.32
C TYR A 406 1.49 -24.33 -7.96
N PHE A 407 2.53 -25.06 -7.51
CA PHE A 407 3.15 -24.82 -6.22
C PHE A 407 4.06 -23.58 -6.20
N GLY A 408 4.58 -23.15 -7.34
CA GLY A 408 5.34 -21.91 -7.49
C GLY A 408 4.48 -20.65 -7.45
N ASN A 409 3.15 -20.77 -7.68
CA ASN A 409 2.21 -19.65 -7.75
C ASN A 409 1.05 -19.78 -6.73
N LEU A 410 1.33 -20.33 -5.54
CA LEU A 410 0.32 -20.42 -4.47
C LEU A 410 -0.19 -19.06 -4.01
N SER A 411 0.62 -18.02 -4.13
CA SER A 411 0.27 -16.63 -3.82
C SER A 411 0.09 -15.81 -5.09
N MET A 412 -0.99 -15.03 -5.14
CA MET A 412 -1.24 -14.00 -6.17
C MET A 412 -0.66 -12.63 -5.80
N ILE A 413 0.00 -12.51 -4.66
CA ILE A 413 0.72 -11.29 -4.27
C ILE A 413 1.94 -11.14 -5.17
N PRO A 414 2.12 -9.99 -5.85
CA PRO A 414 3.31 -9.77 -6.66
C PRO A 414 4.57 -9.68 -5.79
N ASP A 415 5.66 -10.28 -6.25
CA ASP A 415 6.98 -10.09 -5.66
C ASP A 415 7.54 -8.77 -6.21
N GLU A 416 7.40 -7.68 -5.48
CA GLU A 416 7.91 -6.35 -5.85
C GLU A 416 9.39 -6.21 -5.47
N LYS A 417 10.17 -5.66 -6.41
CA LYS A 417 11.60 -5.40 -6.21
C LYS A 417 11.86 -4.02 -5.62
N GLN A 418 12.95 -3.92 -4.90
CA GLN A 418 13.48 -2.66 -4.42
C GLN A 418 14.80 -2.36 -5.13
N TYR A 419 15.02 -1.10 -5.49
CA TYR A 419 16.19 -0.64 -6.21
C TYR A 419 17.03 0.26 -5.30
N LEU A 420 18.28 -0.13 -5.09
CA LEU A 420 19.23 0.67 -4.32
C LEU A 420 19.71 1.86 -5.17
N VAL A 421 19.52 3.07 -4.67
CA VAL A 421 20.01 4.29 -5.29
C VAL A 421 21.43 4.57 -4.78
N VAL A 422 22.37 4.74 -5.70
CA VAL A 422 23.79 4.95 -5.43
C VAL A 422 24.25 6.23 -6.12
N ASP A 423 24.89 7.12 -5.37
CA ASP A 423 25.55 8.29 -5.95
C ASP A 423 26.77 7.84 -6.76
N GLU A 424 26.76 8.09 -8.06
CA GLU A 424 27.83 7.68 -8.99
C GLU A 424 29.19 8.32 -8.64
N THR A 425 29.17 9.49 -8.00
CA THR A 425 30.41 10.24 -7.67
C THR A 425 31.09 9.71 -6.42
N SER A 426 30.31 9.35 -5.39
CA SER A 426 30.83 8.93 -4.08
C SER A 426 30.69 7.43 -3.82
N ASP A 427 30.07 6.67 -4.72
CA ASP A 427 29.68 5.26 -4.58
C ASP A 427 28.94 4.97 -3.25
N SER A 428 28.24 5.98 -2.74
CA SER A 428 27.52 5.88 -1.48
C SER A 428 26.02 5.65 -1.69
N PRO A 429 25.34 4.86 -0.82
CA PRO A 429 23.91 4.62 -0.92
C PRO A 429 23.13 5.89 -0.53
N VAL A 430 22.27 6.34 -1.44
CA VAL A 430 21.39 7.50 -1.26
C VAL A 430 20.04 7.07 -0.66
N GLY A 431 19.49 5.93 -1.10
CA GLY A 431 18.18 5.47 -0.65
C GLY A 431 17.71 4.24 -1.42
N ILE A 432 16.40 4.01 -1.36
CA ILE A 432 15.73 2.87 -2.05
C ILE A 432 14.55 3.42 -2.82
N LEU A 433 14.38 2.97 -4.07
CA LEU A 433 13.20 3.20 -4.91
C LEU A 433 12.41 1.91 -5.05
N ASP A 434 11.09 2.01 -5.11
CA ASP A 434 10.23 0.85 -5.37
C ASP A 434 10.14 0.50 -6.86
N GLU A 435 9.62 -0.69 -7.16
CA GLU A 435 9.44 -1.17 -8.54
C GLU A 435 8.41 -0.31 -9.30
N ALA A 436 7.41 0.26 -8.61
CA ALA A 436 6.39 1.10 -9.23
C ALA A 436 6.99 2.41 -9.73
N PHE A 437 7.79 3.08 -8.90
CA PHE A 437 8.52 4.28 -9.30
C PHE A 437 9.46 3.99 -10.48
N MET A 438 10.24 2.92 -10.39
CA MET A 438 11.18 2.54 -11.45
C MET A 438 10.49 2.18 -12.77
N ALA A 439 9.32 1.56 -12.71
CA ALA A 439 8.53 1.22 -13.90
C ALA A 439 8.06 2.47 -14.63
N GLU A 440 7.59 3.47 -13.90
CA GLU A 440 6.99 4.67 -14.47
C GLU A 440 8.06 5.74 -14.80
N TYR A 441 9.02 5.92 -13.92
CA TYR A 441 9.98 7.03 -13.93
C TYR A 441 11.45 6.63 -14.03
N GLY A 442 11.79 5.34 -14.00
CA GLY A 442 13.17 4.82 -13.91
C GLY A 442 14.03 4.95 -15.17
N LYS A 443 13.81 5.97 -16.01
CA LYS A 443 14.57 6.21 -17.23
C LYS A 443 15.79 7.11 -16.97
N PRO A 444 16.94 6.87 -17.63
CA PRO A 444 18.06 7.81 -17.62
C PRO A 444 17.59 9.23 -17.99
N GLY A 445 18.08 10.22 -17.27
CA GLY A 445 17.69 11.63 -17.43
C GLY A 445 16.55 12.08 -16.54
N THR A 446 15.77 11.18 -15.94
CA THR A 446 14.70 11.54 -15.00
C THR A 446 15.27 12.20 -13.75
N LYS A 447 14.75 13.37 -13.41
CA LYS A 447 15.01 14.02 -12.13
C LYS A 447 14.02 13.52 -11.09
N PHE A 448 14.49 13.22 -9.90
CA PHE A 448 13.63 12.81 -8.79
C PHE A 448 14.18 13.27 -7.44
N ILE A 449 13.33 13.23 -6.42
CA ILE A 449 13.68 13.64 -5.07
C ILE A 449 13.63 12.43 -4.16
N ILE A 450 14.73 12.18 -3.47
CA ILE A 450 14.81 11.17 -2.42
C ILE A 450 15.49 11.76 -1.19
N ARG A 451 14.92 11.53 -0.02
CA ARG A 451 15.40 12.08 1.27
C ARG A 451 15.57 13.61 1.25
N GLY A 452 14.71 14.31 0.51
CA GLY A 452 14.70 15.76 0.43
C GLY A 452 15.77 16.38 -0.49
N SER A 453 16.53 15.59 -1.26
CA SER A 453 17.51 16.08 -2.23
C SER A 453 17.14 15.68 -3.65
N PRO A 454 17.30 16.58 -4.63
CA PRO A 454 17.04 16.27 -6.04
C PRO A 454 18.22 15.54 -6.67
N TRP A 455 17.90 14.49 -7.43
CA TRP A 455 18.83 13.62 -8.10
C TRP A 455 18.40 13.38 -9.54
N LYS A 456 19.36 13.09 -10.41
CA LYS A 456 19.12 12.70 -11.81
C LYS A 456 19.61 11.27 -12.03
N ILE A 457 18.75 10.42 -12.59
CA ILE A 457 19.14 9.06 -12.98
C ILE A 457 20.13 9.13 -14.15
N ILE A 458 21.29 8.51 -13.99
CA ILE A 458 22.31 8.39 -15.02
C ILE A 458 22.17 7.06 -15.74
N HIS A 459 22.20 5.95 -15.00
CA HIS A 459 21.92 4.62 -15.55
C HIS A 459 21.39 3.66 -14.47
N VAL A 460 20.81 2.57 -14.92
CA VAL A 460 20.27 1.50 -14.07
C VAL A 460 20.98 0.20 -14.42
N TYR A 461 21.53 -0.48 -13.42
CA TYR A 461 22.20 -1.77 -13.57
C TYR A 461 21.69 -2.76 -12.53
N GLY A 462 20.90 -3.76 -12.98
CA GLY A 462 20.25 -4.71 -12.08
C GLY A 462 19.29 -4.00 -11.10
N GLU A 463 19.50 -4.21 -9.81
CA GLU A 463 18.71 -3.58 -8.74
C GLU A 463 19.40 -2.31 -8.19
N LYS A 464 20.35 -1.73 -8.89
CA LYS A 464 21.04 -0.47 -8.55
C LYS A 464 20.72 0.63 -9.55
N VAL A 465 20.43 1.81 -9.02
CA VAL A 465 20.17 3.05 -9.79
C VAL A 465 21.29 4.03 -9.48
N TYR A 466 22.10 4.33 -10.47
CA TYR A 466 23.20 5.29 -10.34
C TYR A 466 22.71 6.69 -10.67
N VAL A 467 22.99 7.63 -9.77
CA VAL A 467 22.46 8.99 -9.81
C VAL A 467 23.54 10.04 -9.59
N LYS A 468 23.25 11.27 -10.05
CA LYS A 468 24.03 12.47 -9.73
C LYS A 468 23.14 13.51 -9.08
N PRO A 469 23.66 14.31 -8.12
CA PRO A 469 22.90 15.43 -7.57
C PRO A 469 22.61 16.48 -8.65
N VAL A 470 21.51 17.18 -8.54
CA VAL A 470 21.14 18.33 -9.40
C VAL A 470 20.72 19.50 -8.55
N ASP A 471 21.09 20.72 -8.98
CA ASP A 471 20.78 21.95 -8.24
C ASP A 471 19.35 22.43 -8.50
N ASP A 472 18.84 22.17 -9.71
CA ASP A 472 17.50 22.59 -10.12
C ASP A 472 16.48 21.43 -9.96
N PRO A 473 15.56 21.53 -8.97
CA PRO A 473 14.56 20.51 -8.72
C PRO A 473 13.33 20.61 -9.65
N THR A 474 13.25 21.59 -10.52
CA THR A 474 12.09 21.80 -11.38
C THR A 474 11.79 20.56 -12.21
N GLY A 475 10.57 20.06 -12.12
CA GLY A 475 10.13 18.81 -12.76
C GLY A 475 10.65 17.51 -12.12
N ALA A 476 11.29 17.59 -10.95
CA ALA A 476 11.72 16.40 -10.22
C ALA A 476 10.52 15.69 -9.56
N ILE A 477 10.49 14.37 -9.68
CA ILE A 477 9.39 13.53 -9.21
C ILE A 477 9.71 13.00 -7.80
N PRO A 478 8.83 13.15 -6.80
CA PRO A 478 9.06 12.59 -5.48
C PRO A 478 9.19 11.06 -5.51
N SER A 479 10.18 10.51 -4.82
CA SER A 479 10.45 9.05 -4.81
C SER A 479 9.31 8.20 -4.22
N TRP A 480 8.45 8.79 -3.40
CA TRP A 480 7.32 8.11 -2.75
C TRP A 480 6.04 8.04 -3.59
N ILE A 481 6.00 8.64 -4.79
CA ILE A 481 4.82 8.58 -5.67
C ILE A 481 4.42 7.14 -6.00
N GLY A 482 5.37 6.22 -6.12
CA GLY A 482 5.10 4.80 -6.36
C GLY A 482 4.39 4.06 -5.21
N GLU A 483 4.56 4.53 -3.97
CA GLU A 483 3.91 4.00 -2.76
C GLU A 483 2.63 4.79 -2.38
N GLU A 484 2.26 5.81 -3.15
CA GLU A 484 1.17 6.70 -2.77
C GLU A 484 -0.19 6.01 -2.83
N ILE A 485 -0.97 6.16 -1.74
CA ILE A 485 -2.35 5.70 -1.67
C ILE A 485 -3.20 6.64 -2.54
N PRO A 486 -3.95 6.11 -3.53
CA PRO A 486 -4.75 6.96 -4.40
C PRO A 486 -5.93 7.59 -3.64
N VAL A 487 -6.15 8.89 -3.87
CA VAL A 487 -7.33 9.59 -3.38
C VAL A 487 -8.53 9.24 -4.26
N PRO A 488 -9.65 8.78 -3.67
CA PRO A 488 -10.86 8.44 -4.40
C PRO A 488 -11.49 9.62 -5.12
N PHE A 489 -12.21 9.33 -6.19
CA PHE A 489 -12.96 10.31 -6.97
C PHE A 489 -13.92 11.13 -6.12
N GLU A 490 -14.71 10.46 -5.27
CA GLU A 490 -15.73 11.10 -4.42
C GLU A 490 -15.12 12.06 -3.39
N VAL A 491 -13.95 11.72 -2.84
CA VAL A 491 -13.24 12.58 -1.89
C VAL A 491 -12.75 13.86 -2.59
N ALA A 492 -12.12 13.72 -3.75
CA ALA A 492 -11.63 14.87 -4.50
C ALA A 492 -12.76 15.77 -5.00
N ARG A 493 -13.88 15.19 -5.42
CA ARG A 493 -15.09 15.94 -5.81
C ARG A 493 -15.65 16.74 -4.64
N GLU A 494 -15.68 16.18 -3.44
CA GLU A 494 -16.16 16.90 -2.25
C GLU A 494 -15.22 18.04 -1.85
N VAL A 495 -13.90 17.90 -2.02
CA VAL A 495 -12.96 19.04 -1.86
C VAL A 495 -13.31 20.16 -2.84
N GLY A 496 -13.59 19.84 -4.11
CA GLY A 496 -14.06 20.79 -5.11
C GLY A 496 -15.40 21.43 -4.71
N TRP A 497 -16.31 20.65 -4.14
CA TRP A 497 -17.59 21.15 -3.64
C TRP A 497 -17.44 22.16 -2.49
N ILE A 498 -16.52 21.92 -1.54
CA ILE A 498 -16.22 22.90 -0.48
C ILE A 498 -15.82 24.24 -1.11
N ARG A 499 -14.94 24.24 -2.12
CA ARG A 499 -14.52 25.45 -2.82
C ARG A 499 -15.68 26.16 -3.52
N SER A 500 -16.60 25.39 -4.12
CA SER A 500 -17.83 25.93 -4.71
C SER A 500 -18.71 26.62 -3.67
N VAL A 501 -18.92 26.00 -2.50
CA VAL A 501 -19.69 26.58 -1.39
C VAL A 501 -19.06 27.88 -0.87
N VAL A 502 -17.73 27.91 -0.76
CA VAL A 502 -17.00 29.12 -0.32
C VAL A 502 -17.18 30.25 -1.35
N GLU A 503 -17.03 29.95 -2.64
CA GLU A 503 -17.21 30.93 -3.72
C GLU A 503 -18.63 31.51 -3.70
N GLU A 504 -19.65 30.64 -3.61
CA GLU A 504 -21.04 31.06 -3.59
C GLU A 504 -21.38 31.95 -2.38
N LYS A 505 -20.97 31.53 -1.18
CA LYS A 505 -21.24 32.28 0.05
C LYS A 505 -20.51 33.62 0.09
N MET A 506 -19.27 33.71 -0.42
CA MET A 506 -18.55 34.98 -0.57
C MET A 506 -19.22 35.92 -1.59
N LYS A 507 -19.76 35.39 -2.70
CA LYS A 507 -20.55 36.16 -3.65
C LYS A 507 -21.85 36.71 -3.04
N GLN A 508 -22.41 36.01 -2.03
CA GLN A 508 -23.57 36.47 -1.25
C GLN A 508 -23.19 37.49 -0.15
N GLY A 509 -21.92 37.82 -0.01
CA GLY A 509 -21.41 38.80 0.96
C GLY A 509 -21.08 38.28 2.33
N LYS A 510 -21.07 36.97 2.54
CA LYS A 510 -20.61 36.35 3.81
C LYS A 510 -19.10 36.49 3.97
N LYS A 511 -18.67 36.71 5.22
CA LYS A 511 -17.25 36.81 5.56
C LYS A 511 -16.61 35.40 5.63
N PRO A 512 -15.32 35.27 5.28
CA PRO A 512 -14.61 33.98 5.34
C PRO A 512 -14.68 33.33 6.72
N GLU A 513 -14.64 34.11 7.82
CA GLU A 513 -14.70 33.61 9.19
C GLU A 513 -16.07 33.00 9.54
N GLU A 514 -17.14 33.51 8.96
CA GLU A 514 -18.51 32.99 9.11
C GLU A 514 -18.65 31.66 8.34
N ILE A 515 -18.08 31.63 7.13
CA ILE A 515 -18.08 30.41 6.30
C ILE A 515 -17.27 29.29 6.99
N ALA A 516 -16.10 29.62 7.52
CA ALA A 516 -15.28 28.65 8.26
C ALA A 516 -15.99 28.11 9.51
N LEU A 517 -16.74 28.96 10.22
CA LEU A 517 -17.55 28.55 11.37
C LEU A 517 -18.68 27.60 10.97
N GLU A 518 -19.37 27.88 9.85
CA GLU A 518 -20.41 26.99 9.33
C GLU A 518 -19.85 25.62 8.94
N LEU A 519 -18.68 25.60 8.28
CA LEU A 519 -18.00 24.35 7.91
C LEU A 519 -17.53 23.57 9.14
N ALA A 520 -17.14 24.22 10.23
CA ALA A 520 -16.73 23.57 11.48
C ALA A 520 -17.87 22.78 12.18
N HIS A 521 -19.14 23.04 11.84
CA HIS A 521 -20.26 22.22 12.28
C HIS A 521 -20.36 20.86 11.56
N GLU A 522 -19.84 20.79 10.36
CA GLU A 522 -19.91 19.57 9.53
C GLU A 522 -18.57 18.81 9.49
N TYR A 523 -17.46 19.54 9.46
CA TYR A 523 -16.12 18.97 9.33
C TYR A 523 -15.37 19.03 10.66
N PRO A 524 -14.70 17.97 11.10
CA PRO A 524 -14.07 17.89 12.43
C PRO A 524 -12.71 18.59 12.48
N ALA A 525 -12.72 19.92 12.29
CA ALA A 525 -11.56 20.79 12.39
C ALA A 525 -11.96 22.10 13.10
N ASP A 526 -11.00 22.75 13.74
CA ASP A 526 -11.25 24.05 14.35
C ASP A 526 -11.44 25.12 13.26
N LYS A 527 -12.24 26.15 13.56
CA LYS A 527 -12.54 27.26 12.64
C LYS A 527 -11.28 27.88 12.05
N GLU A 528 -10.25 28.06 12.86
CA GLU A 528 -8.98 28.65 12.48
C GLU A 528 -8.22 27.79 11.47
N ASP A 529 -8.24 26.46 11.66
CA ASP A 529 -7.62 25.50 10.74
C ASP A 529 -8.36 25.48 9.39
N ILE A 530 -9.69 25.50 9.43
CA ILE A 530 -10.52 25.60 8.23
C ILE A 530 -10.25 26.90 7.48
N LEU A 531 -10.26 28.03 8.17
CA LEU A 531 -10.03 29.34 7.55
C LEU A 531 -8.67 29.37 6.84
N ARG A 532 -7.61 28.84 7.47
CA ARG A 532 -6.28 28.75 6.85
C ARG A 532 -6.26 27.86 5.64
N SER A 533 -6.95 26.70 5.69
CA SER A 533 -7.02 25.79 4.53
C SER A 533 -7.79 26.36 3.34
N LEU A 534 -8.52 27.44 3.54
CA LEU A 534 -9.26 28.17 2.50
C LEU A 534 -8.52 29.40 1.98
N ASN A 535 -7.34 29.75 2.50
CA ASN A 535 -6.64 31.00 2.16
C ASN A 535 -6.45 31.18 0.67
N GLU A 536 -5.94 30.18 -0.06
CA GLU A 536 -5.71 30.26 -1.51
C GLU A 536 -7.02 30.37 -2.29
N THR A 537 -8.07 29.70 -1.82
CA THR A 537 -9.42 29.78 -2.42
C THR A 537 -9.98 31.19 -2.24
N ILE A 538 -9.89 31.76 -1.03
CA ILE A 538 -10.36 33.12 -0.69
C ILE A 538 -9.56 34.15 -1.48
N GLU A 539 -8.23 33.99 -1.56
CA GLU A 539 -7.36 34.87 -2.33
C GLU A 539 -7.74 34.88 -3.83
N GLN A 540 -7.99 33.69 -4.40
CA GLN A 540 -8.38 33.54 -5.80
C GLN A 540 -9.74 34.20 -6.08
N ILE A 541 -10.72 34.04 -5.19
CA ILE A 541 -12.03 34.73 -5.28
C ILE A 541 -11.86 36.23 -5.20
N SER A 542 -11.04 36.75 -4.28
CA SER A 542 -10.76 38.18 -4.09
C SER A 542 -10.10 38.80 -5.31
N ARG A 543 -9.31 38.03 -6.05
CA ARG A 543 -8.71 38.44 -7.34
C ARG A 543 -9.69 38.34 -8.50
N LYS A 544 -10.96 37.99 -8.27
CA LYS A 544 -11.99 37.74 -9.30
C LYS A 544 -11.59 36.72 -10.35
N GLN A 545 -10.75 35.75 -9.97
CA GLN A 545 -10.35 34.65 -10.81
C GLN A 545 -11.30 33.44 -10.61
N PRO A 546 -11.61 32.66 -11.66
CA PRO A 546 -12.45 31.50 -11.54
C PRO A 546 -11.80 30.44 -10.62
N VAL A 547 -12.57 29.91 -9.67
CA VAL A 547 -12.11 28.86 -8.75
C VAL A 547 -12.43 27.49 -9.32
N PRO A 548 -11.48 26.56 -9.35
CA PRO A 548 -11.76 25.18 -9.73
C PRO A 548 -12.63 24.50 -8.67
N THR A 549 -13.67 23.80 -9.12
CA THR A 549 -14.67 23.16 -8.24
C THR A 549 -14.99 21.73 -8.69
N ASP A 550 -15.92 21.07 -8.03
CA ASP A 550 -16.46 19.78 -8.46
C ASP A 550 -17.13 19.82 -9.84
N LYS A 551 -17.61 21.01 -10.28
CA LYS A 551 -18.31 21.24 -11.55
C LYS A 551 -17.59 22.22 -12.47
N ARG A 552 -16.36 22.56 -12.19
CA ARG A 552 -15.57 23.52 -12.99
C ARG A 552 -14.11 23.08 -13.06
N ILE A 553 -13.65 22.90 -14.29
CA ILE A 553 -12.24 22.72 -14.63
C ILE A 553 -11.69 24.08 -15.00
N THR A 554 -10.56 24.50 -14.46
CA THR A 554 -9.83 25.69 -14.89
C THR A 554 -8.47 25.31 -15.45
N VAL A 555 -8.06 25.99 -16.51
CA VAL A 555 -6.79 25.73 -17.21
C VAL A 555 -5.98 27.01 -17.26
N GLU A 556 -4.72 26.95 -16.87
CA GLU A 556 -3.81 28.09 -16.84
C GLU A 556 -2.41 27.76 -17.36
N ASP A 557 -1.72 28.79 -17.88
CA ASP A 557 -0.33 28.67 -18.29
C ASP A 557 0.60 29.04 -17.12
N TRP A 558 1.67 28.25 -16.92
CA TRP A 558 2.69 28.49 -15.91
C TRP A 558 4.07 28.05 -16.43
N GLU A 559 4.96 29.02 -16.72
CA GLU A 559 6.29 28.75 -17.30
C GLU A 559 6.19 27.81 -18.52
N ASP A 560 6.89 26.67 -18.50
CA ASP A 560 6.86 25.64 -19.55
C ASP A 560 5.73 24.62 -19.37
N PHE A 561 4.78 24.88 -18.47
CA PHE A 561 3.67 23.96 -18.15
C PHE A 561 2.32 24.60 -18.42
N VAL A 562 1.36 23.75 -18.75
CA VAL A 562 -0.07 24.05 -18.61
C VAL A 562 -0.62 23.26 -17.43
N ILE A 563 -1.31 23.94 -16.52
CA ILE A 563 -1.94 23.34 -15.33
C ILE A 563 -3.43 23.24 -15.59
N ILE A 564 -3.96 22.02 -15.47
CA ILE A 564 -5.38 21.69 -15.53
C ILE A 564 -5.84 21.39 -14.10
N HIS A 565 -6.65 22.24 -13.52
CA HIS A 565 -7.25 21.99 -12.20
C HIS A 565 -8.46 21.07 -12.35
N ALA A 566 -8.36 19.85 -11.82
CA ALA A 566 -9.32 18.77 -12.00
C ALA A 566 -9.50 18.01 -10.69
N HIS A 567 -10.61 18.23 -10.00
CA HIS A 567 -10.94 17.64 -8.70
C HIS A 567 -11.57 16.25 -8.86
N PHE A 568 -10.81 15.30 -9.44
CA PHE A 568 -11.35 13.98 -9.82
C PHE A 568 -10.62 12.80 -9.19
N GLY A 569 -9.65 13.07 -8.29
CA GLY A 569 -8.91 12.03 -7.61
C GLY A 569 -7.74 11.47 -8.40
N SER A 570 -6.91 10.67 -7.74
CA SER A 570 -5.61 10.26 -8.28
C SER A 570 -5.72 9.43 -9.56
N LEU A 571 -6.55 8.39 -9.57
CA LEU A 571 -6.62 7.44 -10.67
C LEU A 571 -7.35 7.99 -11.90
N THR A 572 -8.36 8.84 -11.68
CA THR A 572 -9.08 9.50 -12.78
C THR A 572 -8.19 10.54 -13.43
N ASN A 573 -7.47 11.35 -12.64
CA ASN A 573 -6.52 12.34 -13.18
C ASN A 573 -5.35 11.67 -13.91
N ARG A 574 -4.87 10.52 -13.42
CA ARG A 574 -3.86 9.71 -14.13
C ARG A 574 -4.37 9.25 -15.49
N ALA A 575 -5.60 8.74 -15.58
CA ALA A 575 -6.19 8.30 -16.83
C ALA A 575 -6.37 9.47 -17.82
N LEU A 576 -6.85 10.61 -17.35
CA LEU A 576 -6.99 11.83 -18.15
C LEU A 576 -5.62 12.39 -18.62
N ALA A 577 -4.62 12.40 -17.73
CA ALA A 577 -3.26 12.81 -18.06
C ALA A 577 -2.62 11.94 -19.14
N GLN A 578 -2.77 10.61 -19.04
CA GLN A 578 -2.28 9.69 -20.07
C GLN A 578 -2.96 9.91 -21.42
N LEU A 579 -4.27 10.13 -21.41
CA LEU A 579 -5.04 10.40 -22.63
C LEU A 579 -4.58 11.72 -23.30
N ILE A 580 -4.46 12.80 -22.52
CA ILE A 580 -3.98 14.11 -22.98
C ILE A 580 -2.56 13.99 -23.52
N GLY A 581 -1.63 13.41 -22.75
CA GLY A 581 -0.23 13.27 -23.16
C GLY A 581 -0.05 12.48 -24.44
N HIS A 582 -0.85 11.40 -24.60
CA HIS A 582 -0.81 10.59 -25.81
C HIS A 582 -1.31 11.35 -27.04
N VAL A 583 -2.48 11.98 -26.94
CA VAL A 583 -3.05 12.73 -28.08
C VAL A 583 -2.18 13.91 -28.48
N LEU A 584 -1.64 14.67 -27.52
CA LEU A 584 -0.70 15.75 -27.79
C LEU A 584 0.59 15.22 -28.43
N SER A 585 1.13 14.09 -27.96
CA SER A 585 2.34 13.51 -28.57
C SER A 585 2.10 13.05 -30.01
N GLU A 586 0.91 12.56 -30.34
CA GLU A 586 0.53 12.22 -31.71
C GLU A 586 0.36 13.46 -32.59
N GLN A 587 -0.19 14.54 -32.04
CA GLN A 587 -0.40 15.80 -32.79
C GLN A 587 0.89 16.60 -33.03
N THR A 588 1.76 16.66 -32.02
CA THR A 588 2.98 17.46 -32.08
C THR A 588 4.19 16.72 -32.64
N GLY A 589 4.15 15.38 -32.65
CA GLY A 589 5.29 14.53 -33.00
C GLY A 589 6.38 14.44 -31.93
N TYR A 590 6.20 15.08 -30.77
CA TYR A 590 7.14 15.07 -29.63
C TYR A 590 6.52 14.35 -28.43
N THR A 591 7.38 13.77 -27.58
CA THR A 591 6.91 13.19 -26.30
C THR A 591 6.54 14.30 -25.34
N VAL A 592 5.27 14.34 -24.96
CA VAL A 592 4.75 15.29 -23.95
C VAL A 592 4.80 14.61 -22.57
N ALA A 593 5.51 15.24 -21.63
CA ALA A 593 5.54 14.79 -20.25
C ALA A 593 4.30 15.31 -19.50
N VAL A 594 3.68 14.41 -18.73
CA VAL A 594 2.52 14.73 -17.88
C VAL A 594 2.77 14.28 -16.46
N GLN A 595 2.36 15.10 -15.50
CA GLN A 595 2.32 14.76 -14.08
C GLN A 595 0.91 15.02 -13.56
N HIS A 596 0.54 14.43 -12.44
CA HIS A 596 -0.78 14.63 -11.86
C HIS A 596 -0.74 14.50 -10.34
N ASP A 597 -1.65 15.16 -9.69
CA ASP A 597 -2.05 14.96 -8.31
C ASP A 597 -3.59 14.75 -8.25
N PRO A 598 -4.20 14.51 -7.08
CA PRO A 598 -5.65 14.30 -7.01
C PRO A 598 -6.51 15.48 -7.51
N TYR A 599 -5.92 16.66 -7.64
CA TYR A 599 -6.60 17.92 -7.91
C TYR A 599 -6.09 18.64 -9.17
N ARG A 600 -4.97 18.18 -9.78
CA ARG A 600 -4.32 18.85 -10.90
C ARG A 600 -3.65 17.88 -11.86
N ILE A 601 -3.52 18.35 -13.11
CA ILE A 601 -2.68 17.71 -14.12
C ILE A 601 -1.72 18.77 -14.64
N PHE A 602 -0.43 18.46 -14.66
CA PHE A 602 0.63 19.30 -15.20
C PHE A 602 1.07 18.74 -16.54
N VAL A 603 0.95 19.53 -17.59
CA VAL A 603 1.37 19.16 -18.96
C VAL A 603 2.60 19.98 -19.30
N GLN A 604 3.75 19.34 -19.49
CA GLN A 604 4.97 20.03 -19.89
C GLN A 604 4.96 20.24 -21.39
N THR A 605 4.88 21.49 -21.83
CA THR A 605 4.63 21.86 -23.22
C THR A 605 5.85 22.41 -23.95
N MET A 606 6.90 22.80 -23.25
CA MET A 606 8.08 23.47 -23.78
C MET A 606 7.73 24.70 -24.68
N GLY A 607 6.63 25.38 -24.35
CA GLY A 607 6.13 26.55 -25.11
C GLY A 607 5.41 26.21 -26.43
N ILE A 608 5.18 24.91 -26.73
CA ILE A 608 4.53 24.48 -27.97
C ILE A 608 3.00 24.48 -27.86
N THR A 609 2.48 24.17 -26.68
CA THR A 609 1.04 24.06 -26.41
C THR A 609 0.64 25.02 -25.29
N THR A 610 -0.46 25.70 -25.45
CA THR A 610 -1.01 26.69 -24.53
C THR A 610 -2.28 26.20 -23.84
N SER A 611 -2.73 26.87 -22.79
CA SER A 611 -4.00 26.59 -22.10
C SER A 611 -5.19 26.59 -23.05
N LYS A 612 -5.19 27.41 -24.10
CA LYS A 612 -6.26 27.46 -25.12
C LYS A 612 -6.34 26.15 -25.90
N GLU A 613 -5.20 25.62 -26.36
CA GLU A 613 -5.13 24.37 -27.12
C GLU A 613 -5.51 23.16 -26.25
N ILE A 614 -5.17 23.21 -24.97
CA ILE A 614 -5.62 22.17 -23.99
C ILE A 614 -7.15 22.20 -23.81
N ILE A 615 -7.76 23.39 -23.75
CA ILE A 615 -9.21 23.53 -23.67
C ILE A 615 -9.89 22.98 -24.93
N GLU A 616 -9.36 23.32 -26.12
CA GLU A 616 -9.85 22.76 -27.38
C GLU A 616 -9.72 21.23 -27.43
N LEU A 617 -8.60 20.67 -26.93
CA LEU A 617 -8.38 19.23 -26.82
C LEU A 617 -9.40 18.59 -25.88
N LEU A 618 -9.63 19.12 -24.68
CA LEU A 618 -10.60 18.59 -23.72
C LEU A 618 -12.02 18.57 -24.31
N ASN A 619 -12.44 19.63 -25.01
CA ASN A 619 -13.73 19.65 -25.70
C ASN A 619 -13.80 18.61 -26.83
N LYS A 620 -12.72 18.41 -27.58
CA LYS A 620 -12.63 17.36 -28.59
C LYS A 620 -12.76 15.96 -27.97
N LEU A 621 -12.05 15.70 -26.88
CA LEU A 621 -12.14 14.42 -26.16
C LEU A 621 -13.55 14.17 -25.61
N ALA A 622 -14.22 15.18 -25.06
CA ALA A 622 -15.60 15.08 -24.58
C ALA A 622 -16.60 14.77 -25.71
N GLY A 623 -16.32 15.19 -26.94
CA GLY A 623 -17.12 14.89 -28.14
C GLY A 623 -16.93 13.47 -28.70
N MET A 624 -15.85 12.78 -28.34
CA MET A 624 -15.54 11.45 -28.88
C MET A 624 -16.48 10.36 -28.33
N PRO A 625 -16.81 9.33 -29.13
CA PRO A 625 -17.48 8.13 -28.64
C PRO A 625 -16.67 7.40 -27.56
N GLU A 626 -17.36 6.78 -26.60
CA GLU A 626 -16.72 6.04 -25.51
C GLU A 626 -15.74 4.96 -25.99
N ILE A 627 -16.10 4.26 -27.05
CA ILE A 627 -15.27 3.22 -27.64
C ILE A 627 -13.93 3.80 -28.14
N THR A 628 -13.97 4.94 -28.80
CA THR A 628 -12.77 5.64 -29.30
C THR A 628 -11.88 6.11 -28.15
N ILE A 629 -12.46 6.61 -27.06
CA ILE A 629 -11.72 6.97 -25.85
C ILE A 629 -11.01 5.76 -25.25
N ARG A 630 -11.72 4.63 -25.13
CA ARG A 630 -11.15 3.38 -24.59
C ARG A 630 -10.01 2.84 -25.47
N GLU A 631 -10.18 2.84 -26.78
CA GLU A 631 -9.14 2.41 -27.73
C GLU A 631 -7.91 3.33 -27.68
N THR A 632 -8.13 4.65 -27.65
CA THR A 632 -7.04 5.62 -27.56
C THR A 632 -6.28 5.49 -26.24
N LEU A 633 -7.01 5.33 -25.12
CA LEU A 633 -6.41 5.08 -23.81
C LEU A 633 -5.65 3.75 -23.78
N THR A 634 -6.16 2.70 -24.42
CA THR A 634 -5.45 1.42 -24.55
C THR A 634 -4.12 1.61 -25.28
N ARG A 635 -4.13 2.31 -26.45
CA ARG A 635 -2.89 2.61 -27.20
C ARG A 635 -1.89 3.44 -26.38
N ALA A 636 -2.40 4.39 -25.58
CA ALA A 636 -1.59 5.17 -24.65
C ALA A 636 -0.96 4.30 -23.59
N THR A 637 -1.78 3.48 -22.91
CA THR A 637 -1.41 2.67 -21.74
C THR A 637 -0.36 1.62 -22.06
N VAL A 638 -0.49 0.90 -23.17
CA VAL A 638 0.44 -0.19 -23.54
C VAL A 638 1.87 0.28 -23.82
N LYS A 639 2.06 1.58 -24.05
CA LYS A 639 3.38 2.21 -24.25
C LYS A 639 4.05 2.61 -22.92
N THR A 640 3.37 2.51 -21.79
CA THR A 640 3.85 2.99 -20.47
C THR A 640 4.64 1.93 -19.70
N GLY A 641 5.53 2.38 -18.84
CA GLY A 641 6.21 1.54 -17.86
C GLY A 641 5.26 0.88 -16.86
N LEU A 642 4.16 1.56 -16.53
CA LEU A 642 3.09 1.04 -15.70
C LEU A 642 2.49 -0.24 -16.26
N PHE A 643 2.11 -0.24 -17.54
CA PHE A 643 1.63 -1.45 -18.23
C PHE A 643 2.69 -2.53 -18.30
N LYS A 644 3.96 -2.18 -18.60
CA LYS A 644 5.09 -3.12 -18.59
C LYS A 644 5.17 -3.86 -17.25
N ARG A 645 5.11 -3.13 -16.14
CA ARG A 645 5.12 -3.71 -14.79
C ARG A 645 3.95 -4.69 -14.60
N ARG A 646 2.74 -4.27 -14.93
CA ARG A 646 1.55 -5.14 -14.84
C ARG A 646 1.68 -6.38 -15.70
N LEU A 647 2.12 -6.24 -16.94
CA LEU A 647 2.31 -7.35 -17.86
C LEU A 647 3.32 -8.37 -17.32
N ILE A 648 4.42 -7.92 -16.75
CA ILE A 648 5.41 -8.80 -16.11
C ILE A 648 4.83 -9.51 -14.88
N HIS A 649 4.10 -8.79 -14.01
CA HIS A 649 3.48 -9.40 -12.83
C HIS A 649 2.43 -10.46 -13.24
N VAL A 650 1.60 -10.17 -14.21
CA VAL A 650 0.62 -11.11 -14.73
C VAL A 650 1.33 -12.30 -15.37
N ALA A 651 2.34 -12.08 -16.23
CA ALA A 651 3.11 -13.14 -16.87
C ALA A 651 3.84 -14.05 -15.86
N ARG A 652 4.33 -13.48 -14.74
CA ARG A 652 4.89 -14.27 -13.63
C ARG A 652 3.81 -15.15 -12.97
N ARG A 653 2.61 -14.63 -12.73
CA ARG A 653 1.48 -15.39 -12.15
C ARG A 653 0.97 -16.48 -13.08
N PHE A 654 1.04 -16.28 -14.40
CA PHE A 654 0.81 -17.32 -15.39
C PHE A 654 2.01 -18.29 -15.53
N GLY A 655 3.14 -18.02 -14.87
CA GLY A 655 4.37 -18.81 -15.01
C GLY A 655 5.04 -18.70 -16.37
N ALA A 656 4.70 -17.66 -17.17
CA ALA A 656 5.32 -17.39 -18.48
C ALA A 656 6.71 -16.78 -18.33
N ILE A 657 6.91 -15.98 -17.28
CA ILE A 657 8.19 -15.37 -16.93
C ILE A 657 8.60 -15.90 -15.55
N LYS A 658 9.87 -16.27 -15.41
CA LYS A 658 10.42 -16.73 -14.14
C LYS A 658 10.56 -15.56 -13.15
N LYS A 659 10.40 -15.80 -11.86
CA LYS A 659 10.42 -14.77 -10.81
C LYS A 659 11.72 -13.95 -10.74
N TRP A 660 12.86 -14.55 -11.13
CA TRP A 660 14.17 -13.91 -11.10
C TRP A 660 14.51 -13.03 -12.32
N VAL A 661 13.69 -13.03 -13.38
CA VAL A 661 13.91 -12.17 -14.55
C VAL A 661 13.83 -10.70 -14.14
N ASP A 662 14.88 -9.94 -14.46
CA ASP A 662 14.96 -8.52 -14.15
C ASP A 662 14.05 -7.70 -15.08
N PHE A 663 13.32 -6.78 -14.46
CA PHE A 663 12.41 -5.87 -15.13
C PHE A 663 13.13 -4.95 -16.14
N SER A 664 14.34 -4.46 -15.78
CA SER A 664 15.11 -3.54 -16.61
C SER A 664 15.66 -4.18 -17.87
N SER A 665 15.92 -5.49 -17.84
CA SER A 665 16.53 -6.23 -18.95
C SER A 665 15.59 -6.53 -20.11
N VAL A 666 14.28 -6.33 -19.96
CA VAL A 666 13.25 -6.71 -20.94
C VAL A 666 12.70 -5.48 -21.65
N SER A 667 12.78 -5.49 -22.99
CA SER A 667 12.16 -4.45 -23.82
C SER A 667 10.63 -4.53 -23.74
N LEU A 668 9.99 -3.40 -23.42
CA LEU A 668 8.51 -3.29 -23.42
C LEU A 668 7.91 -3.72 -24.76
N LYS A 669 8.49 -3.25 -25.86
CA LYS A 669 7.99 -3.55 -27.22
C LYS A 669 8.02 -5.05 -27.51
N SER A 670 9.11 -5.74 -27.15
CA SER A 670 9.23 -7.20 -27.34
C SER A 670 8.25 -7.96 -26.44
N LEU A 671 8.09 -7.49 -25.18
CA LEU A 671 7.19 -8.11 -24.21
C LEU A 671 5.73 -8.01 -24.67
N VAL A 672 5.29 -6.81 -25.07
CA VAL A 672 3.94 -6.58 -25.59
C VAL A 672 3.66 -7.47 -26.81
N LYS A 673 4.57 -7.47 -27.80
CA LYS A 673 4.45 -8.29 -29.00
C LYS A 673 4.37 -9.79 -28.69
N SER A 674 5.06 -10.26 -27.65
CA SER A 674 5.06 -11.68 -27.27
C SER A 674 3.75 -12.13 -26.62
N PHE A 675 3.02 -11.24 -25.99
CA PHE A 675 1.80 -11.57 -25.26
C PHE A 675 0.52 -11.01 -25.89
N GLU A 676 0.61 -10.16 -26.91
CA GLU A 676 -0.54 -9.60 -27.62
C GLU A 676 -1.48 -10.72 -28.09
N GLY A 677 -2.78 -10.56 -27.87
CA GLY A 677 -3.79 -11.56 -28.19
C GLY A 677 -3.90 -12.76 -27.23
N THR A 678 -3.09 -12.80 -26.16
CA THR A 678 -3.16 -13.87 -25.16
C THR A 678 -3.95 -13.46 -23.91
N ALA A 679 -4.36 -14.44 -23.10
CA ALA A 679 -4.99 -14.21 -21.80
C ALA A 679 -4.11 -13.36 -20.84
N ILE A 680 -2.79 -13.41 -20.99
CA ILE A 680 -1.84 -12.62 -20.20
C ILE A 680 -1.98 -11.13 -20.51
N TYR A 681 -2.03 -10.78 -21.79
CA TYR A 681 -2.16 -9.39 -22.24
C TYR A 681 -3.49 -8.79 -21.79
N ASP A 682 -4.59 -9.50 -22.02
CA ASP A 682 -5.92 -9.05 -21.65
C ASP A 682 -6.06 -8.86 -20.13
N GLU A 683 -5.49 -9.80 -19.35
CA GLU A 683 -5.50 -9.70 -17.90
C GLU A 683 -4.66 -8.51 -17.38
N ALA A 684 -3.49 -8.28 -18.00
CA ALA A 684 -2.65 -7.13 -17.66
C ALA A 684 -3.34 -5.81 -17.98
N LEU A 685 -4.01 -5.70 -19.13
CA LEU A 685 -4.77 -4.50 -19.50
C LEU A 685 -5.94 -4.26 -18.56
N LYS A 686 -6.71 -5.30 -18.26
CA LYS A 686 -7.84 -5.25 -17.32
C LYS A 686 -7.40 -4.84 -15.91
N GLU A 687 -6.28 -5.41 -15.42
CA GLU A 687 -5.72 -5.06 -14.11
C GLU A 687 -5.22 -3.60 -14.09
N THR A 688 -4.57 -3.12 -15.16
CA THR A 688 -4.14 -1.73 -15.28
C THR A 688 -5.33 -0.77 -15.24
N PHE A 689 -6.40 -1.07 -15.98
CA PHE A 689 -7.60 -0.23 -16.02
C PHE A 689 -8.43 -0.25 -14.72
N THR A 690 -8.23 -1.25 -13.86
CA THR A 690 -8.96 -1.37 -12.61
C THR A 690 -8.17 -0.83 -11.40
N LYS A 691 -6.85 -1.08 -11.38
CA LYS A 691 -6.01 -0.77 -10.21
C LYS A 691 -5.17 0.52 -10.38
N ASP A 692 -4.83 0.87 -11.62
CA ASP A 692 -3.91 1.98 -11.88
C ASP A 692 -4.60 3.18 -12.56
N LEU A 693 -5.75 2.95 -13.20
CA LEU A 693 -6.54 3.97 -13.89
C LEU A 693 -8.01 3.85 -13.51
N ASP A 694 -8.71 4.97 -13.44
CA ASP A 694 -10.17 5.00 -13.25
C ASP A 694 -10.88 5.40 -14.55
N VAL A 695 -11.02 4.44 -15.43
CA VAL A 695 -11.63 4.65 -16.75
C VAL A 695 -13.12 4.95 -16.64
N LYS A 696 -13.81 4.39 -15.63
CA LYS A 696 -15.24 4.62 -15.43
C LYS A 696 -15.54 6.08 -15.16
N HIS A 697 -14.84 6.67 -14.19
CA HIS A 697 -15.04 8.09 -13.85
C HIS A 697 -14.46 9.02 -14.92
N LEU A 698 -13.38 8.64 -15.62
CA LEU A 698 -12.91 9.40 -16.79
C LEU A 698 -14.02 9.57 -17.84
N ILE A 699 -14.70 8.48 -18.21
CA ILE A 699 -15.80 8.53 -19.17
C ILE A 699 -16.98 9.34 -18.64
N GLN A 700 -17.29 9.22 -17.35
CA GLN A 700 -18.32 10.04 -16.70
C GLN A 700 -18.01 11.53 -16.81
N ILE A 701 -16.77 11.95 -16.51
CA ILE A 701 -16.34 13.36 -16.58
C ILE A 701 -16.43 13.89 -18.00
N LEU A 702 -15.94 13.15 -19.00
CA LEU A 702 -16.01 13.56 -20.39
C LEU A 702 -17.47 13.70 -20.86
N ARG A 703 -18.37 12.85 -20.37
CA ARG A 703 -19.83 12.99 -20.62
C ARG A 703 -20.41 14.21 -19.93
N GLU A 704 -20.08 14.42 -18.64
CA GLU A 704 -20.54 15.61 -17.89
C GLU A 704 -20.04 16.91 -18.53
N LEU A 705 -18.81 16.91 -19.07
CA LEU A 705 -18.27 18.05 -19.83
C LEU A 705 -19.02 18.29 -21.14
N LYS A 706 -19.31 17.22 -21.90
CA LYS A 706 -20.12 17.27 -23.14
C LYS A 706 -21.53 17.82 -22.88
N GLU A 707 -22.16 17.43 -21.78
CA GLU A 707 -23.50 17.82 -21.38
C GLU A 707 -23.55 19.23 -20.75
N GLY A 708 -22.40 19.91 -20.59
CA GLY A 708 -22.31 21.24 -19.95
C GLY A 708 -22.54 21.21 -18.44
N LYS A 709 -22.50 20.03 -17.78
CA LYS A 709 -22.59 19.89 -16.33
C LYS A 709 -21.28 20.26 -15.64
N ILE A 710 -20.16 20.12 -16.36
CA ILE A 710 -18.85 20.61 -15.95
C ILE A 710 -18.49 21.77 -16.86
N GLU A 711 -18.16 22.91 -16.27
CA GLU A 711 -17.72 24.12 -16.94
C GLU A 711 -16.19 24.03 -17.18
N LEU A 712 -15.73 24.46 -18.35
CA LEU A 712 -14.32 24.50 -18.72
C LEU A 712 -13.90 25.95 -19.01
N LEU A 713 -13.05 26.51 -18.16
CA LEU A 713 -12.65 27.91 -18.23
C LEU A 713 -11.13 28.07 -18.32
N LYS A 714 -10.70 29.04 -19.13
CA LYS A 714 -9.34 29.55 -19.06
C LYS A 714 -9.19 30.47 -17.86
N LEU A 715 -8.10 30.29 -17.11
CA LEU A 715 -7.73 31.17 -16.03
C LEU A 715 -6.55 32.02 -16.49
N GLU A 716 -6.78 33.34 -16.55
CA GLU A 716 -5.73 34.29 -16.90
C GLU A 716 -4.87 34.57 -15.65
N ASN A 717 -3.58 34.37 -15.81
CA ASN A 717 -2.57 34.76 -14.84
C ASN A 717 -1.36 35.38 -15.54
N GLU A 718 -0.54 36.11 -14.84
CA GLU A 718 0.66 36.76 -15.38
C GLU A 718 1.86 35.78 -15.47
N GLY A 719 1.63 34.49 -15.69
CA GLY A 719 2.68 33.44 -15.71
C GLY A 719 3.20 33.02 -14.34
N LYS A 720 2.64 33.53 -13.24
CA LYS A 720 3.08 33.24 -11.85
C LYS A 720 2.31 32.09 -11.15
N GLY A 721 1.33 31.53 -11.84
CA GLY A 721 0.38 30.58 -11.27
C GLY A 721 -0.68 31.25 -10.37
N SER A 722 -1.90 30.72 -10.39
CA SER A 722 -2.98 31.19 -9.52
C SER A 722 -2.70 30.82 -8.04
N PRO A 723 -3.41 31.43 -7.07
CA PRO A 723 -3.27 31.07 -5.67
C PRO A 723 -3.43 29.57 -5.39
N ILE A 724 -4.42 28.92 -5.99
CA ILE A 724 -4.64 27.47 -5.82
C ILE A 724 -3.56 26.65 -6.55
N ALA A 725 -3.05 27.12 -7.71
CA ALA A 725 -1.97 26.44 -8.41
C ALA A 725 -0.68 26.41 -7.60
N ARG A 726 -0.41 27.44 -6.78
CA ARG A 726 0.81 27.51 -5.95
C ARG A 726 0.99 26.27 -5.06
N ILE A 727 -0.08 25.72 -4.50
CA ILE A 727 -0.01 24.49 -3.68
C ILE A 727 0.59 23.34 -4.50
N GLY A 728 0.09 23.10 -5.70
CA GLY A 728 0.60 22.06 -6.59
C GLY A 728 1.99 22.37 -7.13
N ILE A 729 2.27 23.64 -7.47
CA ILE A 729 3.59 24.12 -7.91
C ILE A 729 4.64 23.89 -6.82
N GLU A 730 4.32 24.20 -5.57
CA GLU A 730 5.19 23.97 -4.42
C GLU A 730 5.46 22.48 -4.22
N ARG A 731 4.46 21.62 -4.39
CA ARG A 731 4.64 20.17 -4.35
C ARG A 731 5.52 19.64 -5.48
N VAL A 732 5.32 20.11 -6.73
CA VAL A 732 6.11 19.70 -7.91
C VAL A 732 7.52 20.27 -7.87
N SER A 733 7.71 21.49 -7.38
CA SER A 733 9.02 22.13 -7.22
C SER A 733 9.69 21.80 -5.88
N MET A 734 8.95 21.19 -4.95
CA MET A 734 9.40 20.75 -3.61
C MET A 734 10.20 21.80 -2.84
N LYS A 735 9.88 23.06 -3.03
CA LYS A 735 10.55 24.18 -2.30
C LYS A 735 10.41 24.08 -0.78
N THR A 736 9.36 23.42 -0.30
CA THR A 736 9.06 23.24 1.12
C THR A 736 9.81 22.09 1.81
N ASP A 737 10.30 21.08 1.05
CA ASP A 737 10.96 19.90 1.60
C ASP A 737 12.41 19.70 1.11
N LEU A 738 12.91 20.61 0.27
CA LEU A 738 14.28 20.56 -0.22
C LEU A 738 15.27 20.91 0.91
N ILE A 739 16.00 19.91 1.31
CA ILE A 739 17.14 20.05 2.19
C ILE A 739 18.39 20.10 1.30
N PRO A 740 19.24 21.12 1.37
CA PRO A 740 20.48 21.16 0.61
C PRO A 740 21.29 19.88 0.85
N PRO A 741 21.96 19.31 -0.18
CA PRO A 741 22.69 18.03 -0.06
C PRO A 741 23.67 17.99 1.12
N GLU A 742 24.31 19.11 1.43
CA GLU A 742 25.22 19.26 2.57
C GLU A 742 24.49 19.11 3.91
N ARG A 743 23.31 19.73 4.06
CA ARG A 743 22.47 19.59 5.26
C ARG A 743 21.87 18.18 5.37
N MET A 744 21.52 17.57 4.24
CA MET A 744 21.04 16.18 4.24
C MET A 744 22.12 15.22 4.74
N ARG A 745 23.38 15.41 4.34
CA ARG A 745 24.51 14.62 4.82
C ARG A 745 24.67 14.73 6.34
N LEU A 746 24.52 15.94 6.90
CA LEU A 746 24.55 16.17 8.35
C LEU A 746 23.39 15.45 9.05
N ILE A 747 22.17 15.55 8.53
CA ILE A 747 21.00 14.84 9.07
C ILE A 747 21.19 13.33 9.05
N LEU A 748 21.72 12.79 7.96
CA LEU A 748 22.02 11.35 7.85
C LEU A 748 23.05 10.91 8.88
N ILE A 749 24.10 11.70 9.09
CA ILE A 749 25.16 11.42 10.08
C ILE A 749 24.55 11.46 11.49
N GLU A 750 23.83 12.53 11.85
CA GLU A 750 23.22 12.67 13.16
C GLU A 750 22.12 11.61 13.41
N SER A 751 21.34 11.28 12.39
CA SER A 751 20.37 10.20 12.46
C SER A 751 21.00 8.82 12.64
N ALA A 752 22.08 8.53 11.91
CA ALA A 752 22.83 7.29 12.06
C ALA A 752 23.48 7.21 13.45
N LYS A 753 24.08 8.31 13.91
CA LYS A 753 24.65 8.43 15.24
C LYS A 753 23.59 8.21 16.33
N ALA A 754 22.43 8.88 16.23
CA ALA A 754 21.33 8.71 17.18
C ALA A 754 20.80 7.27 17.19
N ARG A 755 20.70 6.62 16.02
CA ARG A 755 20.31 5.21 15.91
C ARG A 755 21.32 4.30 16.60
N LEU A 756 22.61 4.43 16.28
CA LEU A 756 23.66 3.62 16.86
C LEU A 756 23.72 3.77 18.39
N LEU A 757 23.62 4.99 18.90
CA LEU A 757 23.60 5.26 20.33
C LEU A 757 22.41 4.59 21.06
N ASN A 758 21.28 4.41 20.39
CA ASN A 758 20.11 3.75 20.94
C ASN A 758 20.06 2.24 20.77
N GLU A 759 20.99 1.65 20.01
CA GLU A 759 21.02 0.21 19.86
C GLU A 759 21.36 -0.47 21.20
N VAL A 760 20.57 -1.50 21.52
CA VAL A 760 20.89 -2.39 22.65
C VAL A 760 21.72 -3.54 22.11
N ARG A 761 22.88 -3.74 22.71
CA ARG A 761 23.86 -4.76 22.32
C ARG A 761 24.21 -5.63 23.52
N ALA A 762 24.44 -6.91 23.25
CA ALA A 762 25.00 -7.78 24.26
C ALA A 762 26.50 -7.49 24.41
N ILE A 763 26.92 -7.15 25.63
CA ILE A 763 28.33 -6.96 25.95
C ILE A 763 28.80 -8.13 26.77
N THR A 764 29.90 -8.75 26.35
CA THR A 764 30.54 -9.87 27.07
C THR A 764 32.02 -9.59 27.26
N CYS A 765 32.56 -10.08 28.39
CA CYS A 765 34.03 -10.01 28.62
C CYS A 765 34.67 -11.25 27.99
N VAL A 766 35.55 -11.01 27.04
CA VAL A 766 36.30 -12.08 26.34
C VAL A 766 37.45 -12.67 27.14
N ASP A 767 37.88 -12.00 28.22
CA ASP A 767 38.94 -12.51 29.10
C ASP A 767 38.39 -13.46 30.17
N CYS A 768 37.38 -13.03 30.91
CA CYS A 768 36.90 -13.83 32.02
C CYS A 768 35.65 -14.69 31.68
N TRP A 769 34.89 -14.33 30.65
CA TRP A 769 33.61 -14.99 30.25
C TRP A 769 32.60 -15.12 31.39
N ASN A 770 32.65 -14.25 32.39
CA ASN A 770 31.79 -14.22 33.56
C ASN A 770 30.92 -12.97 33.62
N TYR A 771 30.83 -12.23 32.51
CA TYR A 771 30.03 -11.01 32.40
C TYR A 771 29.40 -10.95 31.03
N VAL A 772 28.09 -10.89 31.01
CA VAL A 772 27.29 -10.54 29.86
C VAL A 772 26.15 -9.63 30.32
N GLU A 773 25.89 -8.56 29.59
CA GLU A 773 24.85 -7.61 29.89
C GLU A 773 24.29 -7.03 28.60
N MET A 774 22.96 -6.85 28.53
CA MET A 774 22.31 -6.12 27.44
C MET A 774 22.35 -4.65 27.77
N VAL A 775 23.17 -3.90 27.08
CA VAL A 775 23.41 -2.46 27.35
C VAL A 775 23.08 -1.63 26.12
N ARG A 776 22.47 -0.49 26.30
CA ARG A 776 22.32 0.53 25.26
C ARG A 776 23.66 1.23 25.06
N ILE A 777 24.11 1.34 23.80
CA ILE A 777 25.45 1.85 23.47
C ILE A 777 25.73 3.23 24.12
N LYS A 778 24.71 4.12 24.18
CA LYS A 778 24.87 5.43 24.81
C LYS A 778 25.13 5.39 26.31
N ASP A 779 24.75 4.32 27.00
CA ASP A 779 24.90 4.18 28.46
C ASP A 779 26.28 3.60 28.81
N LEU A 780 27.09 3.28 27.81
CA LEU A 780 28.46 2.83 27.98
C LEU A 780 29.40 4.01 28.27
N PRO A 781 30.27 3.90 29.26
CA PRO A 781 31.34 4.88 29.47
C PRO A 781 32.34 4.84 28.31
N ASP A 782 33.12 5.94 28.11
CA ASP A 782 34.10 6.05 27.02
C ASP A 782 35.16 4.94 27.04
N ASN A 783 35.50 4.39 28.21
CA ASN A 783 36.42 3.27 28.40
C ASN A 783 35.76 2.19 29.28
N PRO A 784 34.87 1.38 28.70
CA PRO A 784 34.15 0.39 29.45
C PRO A 784 35.09 -0.72 29.97
N LYS A 785 34.89 -1.13 31.20
CA LYS A 785 35.65 -2.20 31.86
C LYS A 785 34.71 -3.30 32.36
N CYS A 786 35.20 -4.52 32.31
CA CYS A 786 34.47 -5.66 32.89
C CYS A 786 34.28 -5.45 34.41
N PRO A 787 33.07 -5.41 34.95
CA PRO A 787 32.83 -5.26 36.37
C PRO A 787 33.28 -6.47 37.20
N ARG A 788 33.59 -7.62 36.57
CA ARG A 788 34.03 -8.86 37.23
C ARG A 788 35.55 -9.00 37.32
N CYS A 789 36.30 -8.64 36.27
CA CYS A 789 37.74 -8.83 36.24
C CYS A 789 38.56 -7.56 35.94
N GLY A 790 37.90 -6.43 35.66
CA GLY A 790 38.57 -5.16 35.36
C GLY A 790 39.18 -5.05 33.95
N SER A 791 39.03 -6.06 33.10
CA SER A 791 39.56 -6.06 31.74
C SER A 791 38.83 -5.06 30.84
N ASN A 792 39.55 -4.46 29.89
CA ASN A 792 39.01 -3.64 28.82
C ASN A 792 38.61 -4.46 27.56
N ALA A 793 38.89 -5.76 27.57
CA ALA A 793 38.55 -6.64 26.46
C ALA A 793 37.06 -7.06 26.51
N LEU A 794 36.21 -6.14 26.06
CA LEU A 794 34.76 -6.37 25.96
C LEU A 794 34.37 -6.53 24.50
N GLY A 795 33.67 -7.65 24.20
CA GLY A 795 33.06 -7.91 22.91
C GLY A 795 31.62 -7.37 22.89
N ILE A 796 31.21 -6.77 21.75
CA ILE A 796 29.86 -6.27 21.53
C ILE A 796 29.22 -7.11 20.43
N LEU A 797 28.10 -7.74 20.73
CA LEU A 797 27.41 -8.68 19.83
C LEU A 797 25.94 -8.30 19.65
N GLU A 798 25.35 -8.75 18.53
CA GLU A 798 23.91 -8.64 18.24
C GLU A 798 23.08 -9.81 18.76
N GLU A 799 23.74 -10.83 19.28
CA GLU A 799 23.11 -12.04 19.77
C GLU A 799 22.35 -11.81 21.09
N GLU A 800 21.29 -12.58 21.28
CA GLU A 800 20.48 -12.50 22.50
C GLU A 800 21.27 -13.00 23.73
N GLU A 801 21.00 -12.40 24.89
CA GLU A 801 21.64 -12.71 26.16
C GLU A 801 21.65 -14.23 26.47
N GLU A 802 20.54 -14.93 26.19
CA GLU A 802 20.44 -16.39 26.39
C GLU A 802 21.50 -17.20 25.65
N SER A 803 21.86 -16.79 24.42
CA SER A 803 22.93 -17.46 23.64
C SER A 803 24.29 -17.31 24.29
N LEU A 804 24.56 -16.14 24.87
CA LEU A 804 25.83 -15.86 25.57
C LEU A 804 25.88 -16.52 26.95
N LEU A 805 24.78 -16.50 27.69
CA LEU A 805 24.65 -17.19 28.97
C LEU A 805 24.87 -18.69 28.81
N SER A 806 24.30 -19.33 27.78
CA SER A 806 24.51 -20.74 27.48
C SER A 806 26.01 -21.09 27.25
N ILE A 807 26.78 -20.18 26.64
CA ILE A 807 28.22 -20.34 26.46
C ILE A 807 28.97 -20.20 27.79
N MET A 808 28.57 -19.24 28.61
CA MET A 808 29.17 -18.99 29.93
C MET A 808 28.95 -20.17 30.91
N GLU A 809 27.75 -20.75 30.91
CA GLU A 809 27.40 -21.92 31.73
C GLU A 809 28.20 -23.16 31.32
N LYS A 810 28.56 -23.29 30.05
CA LYS A 810 29.33 -24.42 29.50
C LYS A 810 30.86 -24.27 29.62
N LYS A 811 31.34 -23.36 30.43
CA LYS A 811 32.75 -23.09 30.61
C LYS A 811 33.48 -24.36 31.03
N GLY A 812 34.29 -24.92 30.14
CA GLY A 812 35.04 -26.17 30.34
C GLY A 812 34.45 -27.42 29.71
N GLU A 813 33.22 -27.32 29.13
CA GLU A 813 32.57 -28.43 28.39
C GLU A 813 32.80 -28.25 26.86
N LYS A 814 32.45 -29.32 26.09
CA LYS A 814 32.55 -29.27 24.61
C LYS A 814 31.50 -28.33 24.03
N LEU A 815 31.92 -27.16 23.57
CA LEU A 815 31.07 -26.19 22.84
C LEU A 815 30.66 -26.75 21.46
N THR A 816 29.44 -26.47 21.06
CA THR A 816 28.94 -26.76 19.70
C THR A 816 29.66 -25.93 18.64
N LYS A 817 29.55 -26.30 17.36
CA LYS A 817 30.15 -25.54 16.25
C LYS A 817 29.62 -24.10 16.15
N SER A 818 28.35 -23.89 16.48
CA SER A 818 27.70 -22.56 16.50
C SER A 818 28.22 -21.68 17.65
N GLU A 819 28.35 -22.26 18.85
CA GLU A 819 28.91 -21.57 20.02
C GLU A 819 30.38 -21.21 19.84
N LYS A 820 31.19 -22.08 19.23
CA LYS A 820 32.57 -21.75 18.86
C LYS A 820 32.68 -20.58 17.88
N LYS A 821 31.77 -20.59 16.87
CA LYS A 821 31.72 -19.47 15.90
C LYS A 821 31.30 -18.16 16.55
N LEU A 822 30.46 -18.19 17.59
CA LEU A 822 30.08 -16.99 18.35
C LEU A 822 31.23 -16.48 19.21
N MET A 823 32.04 -17.39 19.79
CA MET A 823 33.24 -17.01 20.51
C MET A 823 34.36 -16.46 19.61
N ASP A 824 34.44 -16.90 18.36
CA ASP A 824 35.41 -16.42 17.37
C ASP A 824 35.04 -15.06 16.74
N LYS A 825 33.80 -14.61 16.87
CA LYS A 825 33.36 -13.25 16.51
C LYS A 825 33.80 -12.23 17.55
#